data_5e75ea3d0d83579b48039e359258c4e0
#
_entry.id   5e75ea3d0d83579b48039e359258c4e0
#
_cell.length_a   1.000
_cell.length_b   1.000
_cell.length_c   1.000
_cell.angle_alpha   90.00
_cell.angle_beta   90.00
_cell.angle_gamma   90.00
#
_symmetry.space_group_name_H-M   'P 1'
#
loop_
_entity.id
_entity.type
_entity.pdbx_description
1 polymer ?
#
loop_
_entity_poly.entity_id
_entity_poly.type
_entity_poly.pdbx_seq_one_letter_code
_entity_poly.pdbx_strand_id
1 'polypeptide(L)'
;MSRLKTADEFISPTAAPTLAQAEAAEILSELSALIGQYDRLYYSAEASEEAVLPDAEYDRLVHLNKAIEAAFPALVLSDSPSQRVGSAPAEQFDKIEHALPMLSLDNAFSATDVAEFDKKIRRFLVLSEQDDIAYTAEPKIDGLSLSLRYENGRLVSGATRGDGAIGEDITANVKTIADIPHHLPETVNGTMLSGTVIEVRGEVYMARSDFETLNAEQAETGGKLFANPRNAAAGSLRQKDPEITKARPLRFFAYSPGFMSNDIVASHSEFLAFAKACGFSVNSLSKKCPTIDGLIDQYDEIARLRPELDYEIDGVVYKVDRYDYQQRLGQVSRAPRWAIAHKFPAEQAITQLEAIDIQVGRTGALTPVARLQPVKVGGVTVSNATLHNEDEIKRKDIRIGDQVVLQRAGDVIPQIVRPIAEARDGTEKDFIFPETCPVCSRPAIRPEGEAVRRCTGGFSCEAQAVERLKHFVSRNAFDIDGLGDRQIEQFYQLGWVKRPSDIFRLAEKRDEIADLSGMGDKSADNLVAAITQRKDIELARFIFALGIRQIGEATARLLAFQYPDIPALLSLGREAKDKDSEAYLELTAIDQIGELVASDLLGFLADEDNINELEELDILLSLEAPEAPQQDSPLSGKTIVFTGTLQTMSRNEAKAQAERLGARVSGSVSSKTDFVVAGADAGSKAAKAEALGVTILSEAEYQELVTG
;
A
#
# COMPACT_ATOMS: atom_id res chain seq x y z
N MET A 1 5.77 -10.21 -7.57
CA MET A 1 6.34 -9.32 -6.52
C MET A 1 7.55 -10.00 -5.95
N SER A 2 8.72 -9.32 -5.86
CA SER A 2 9.79 -9.83 -5.01
C SER A 2 9.19 -9.96 -3.61
N ARG A 3 9.58 -11.01 -2.86
CA ARG A 3 9.24 -11.09 -1.44
C ARG A 3 9.62 -9.77 -0.79
N LEU A 4 8.65 -9.12 -0.17
CA LEU A 4 8.91 -7.96 0.66
C LEU A 4 9.70 -8.45 1.87
N LYS A 5 10.84 -7.83 2.17
CA LYS A 5 11.66 -8.16 3.33
C LYS A 5 10.87 -7.92 4.61
N THR A 6 11.10 -8.75 5.60
CA THR A 6 10.59 -8.57 6.97
C THR A 6 11.63 -7.83 7.81
N ALA A 7 11.20 -7.27 8.96
CA ALA A 7 12.12 -6.59 9.87
C ALA A 7 13.25 -7.50 10.38
N ASP A 8 13.01 -8.81 10.48
CA ASP A 8 14.03 -9.80 10.90
C ASP A 8 15.16 -10.00 9.87
N GLU A 9 14.99 -9.54 8.63
CA GLU A 9 16.01 -9.60 7.58
C GLU A 9 16.91 -8.37 7.56
N PHE A 10 16.57 -7.40 8.37
CA PHE A 10 17.40 -6.25 8.64
C PHE A 10 18.08 -6.40 10.00
N ILE A 11 18.85 -5.41 10.36
CA ILE A 11 19.47 -5.33 11.68
C ILE A 11 18.41 -5.06 12.77
N SER A 12 18.77 -5.40 14.02
CA SER A 12 17.97 -4.94 15.18
C SER A 12 18.03 -3.42 15.31
N PRO A 13 16.92 -2.74 15.70
CA PRO A 13 16.92 -1.29 15.98
C PRO A 13 18.00 -0.87 16.98
N THR A 14 18.36 -1.72 17.95
CA THR A 14 19.42 -1.49 18.91
C THR A 14 20.83 -1.51 18.29
N ALA A 15 20.99 -2.14 17.13
CA ALA A 15 22.27 -2.18 16.40
C ALA A 15 22.42 -0.99 15.43
N ALA A 16 21.39 -0.18 15.20
CA ALA A 16 21.44 0.95 14.26
C ALA A 16 22.67 1.89 14.48
N PRO A 17 23.06 2.26 15.71
CA PRO A 17 24.22 3.12 15.92
C PRO A 17 25.58 2.48 15.55
N THR A 18 25.64 1.18 15.31
CA THR A 18 26.89 0.46 14.97
C THR A 18 27.14 0.32 13.47
N LEU A 19 26.18 0.75 12.62
CA LEU A 19 26.30 0.71 11.17
C LEU A 19 27.36 1.66 10.63
N ALA A 20 27.98 1.29 9.50
CA ALA A 20 28.70 2.25 8.69
C ALA A 20 27.71 3.18 7.96
N GLN A 21 28.09 4.45 7.73
CA GLN A 21 27.20 5.45 7.10
C GLN A 21 26.69 5.03 5.74
N ALA A 22 27.51 4.36 4.90
CA ALA A 22 27.10 3.86 3.60
C ALA A 22 26.06 2.73 3.71
N GLU A 23 26.26 1.80 4.66
CA GLU A 23 25.33 0.71 4.95
C GLU A 23 24.00 1.22 5.50
N ALA A 24 24.04 2.22 6.41
CA ALA A 24 22.84 2.88 6.92
C ALA A 24 22.03 3.55 5.80
N ALA A 25 22.70 4.20 4.83
CA ALA A 25 22.03 4.83 3.69
C ALA A 25 21.34 3.80 2.78
N GLU A 26 21.99 2.65 2.52
CA GLU A 26 21.42 1.57 1.73
C GLU A 26 20.19 0.97 2.40
N ILE A 27 20.28 0.65 3.71
CA ILE A 27 19.16 0.11 4.49
C ILE A 27 18.00 1.11 4.55
N LEU A 28 18.23 2.41 4.75
CA LEU A 28 17.19 3.44 4.76
C LEU A 28 16.47 3.54 3.40
N SER A 29 17.22 3.49 2.31
CA SER A 29 16.62 3.49 0.97
C SER A 29 15.72 2.28 0.75
N GLU A 30 16.17 1.10 1.17
CA GLU A 30 15.42 -0.14 1.05
C GLU A 30 14.16 -0.14 1.95
N LEU A 31 14.28 0.32 3.19
CA LEU A 31 13.16 0.46 4.12
C LEU A 31 12.13 1.46 3.60
N SER A 32 12.56 2.60 3.05
CA SER A 32 11.65 3.61 2.50
C SER A 32 10.84 3.05 1.33
N ALA A 33 11.48 2.33 0.41
CA ALA A 33 10.80 1.70 -0.71
C ALA A 33 9.81 0.63 -0.25
N LEU A 34 10.22 -0.20 0.71
CA LEU A 34 9.45 -1.30 1.25
C LEU A 34 8.21 -0.80 2.02
N ILE A 35 8.39 0.12 2.96
CA ILE A 35 7.29 0.70 3.74
C ILE A 35 6.33 1.46 2.81
N GLY A 36 6.84 2.23 1.85
CA GLY A 36 6.00 2.93 0.88
C GLY A 36 5.19 1.99 -0.02
N GLN A 37 5.69 0.78 -0.30
CA GLN A 37 4.92 -0.25 -0.99
C GLN A 37 3.80 -0.81 -0.11
N TYR A 38 4.08 -1.03 1.18
CA TYR A 38 3.07 -1.48 2.14
C TYR A 38 1.99 -0.43 2.39
N ASP A 39 2.35 0.85 2.50
CA ASP A 39 1.38 1.95 2.61
C ASP A 39 0.37 1.91 1.46
N ARG A 40 0.85 1.74 0.22
CA ARG A 40 -0.04 1.65 -0.95
C ARG A 40 -0.96 0.43 -0.89
N LEU A 41 -0.44 -0.73 -0.50
CA LEU A 41 -1.23 -1.96 -0.37
C LEU A 41 -2.24 -1.87 0.77
N TYR A 42 -1.84 -1.33 1.91
CA TYR A 42 -2.68 -1.21 3.10
C TYR A 42 -3.88 -0.27 2.90
N TYR A 43 -3.68 0.83 2.15
CA TYR A 43 -4.74 1.81 1.88
C TYR A 43 -5.50 1.56 0.57
N SER A 44 -5.12 0.55 -0.22
CA SER A 44 -5.88 0.16 -1.41
C SER A 44 -7.03 -0.75 -1.03
N ALA A 45 -8.24 -0.46 -1.51
CA ALA A 45 -9.42 -1.33 -1.34
C ALA A 45 -9.29 -2.69 -2.06
N GLU A 46 -8.20 -2.91 -2.76
CA GLU A 46 -7.91 -4.05 -3.65
C GLU A 46 -6.81 -4.97 -3.14
N ALA A 47 -6.31 -4.73 -1.91
CA ALA A 47 -5.30 -5.61 -1.34
C ALA A 47 -5.82 -7.05 -1.32
N SER A 48 -5.22 -7.91 -2.15
CA SER A 48 -5.39 -9.36 -2.00
C SER A 48 -4.78 -9.76 -0.65
N GLU A 49 -5.37 -10.72 0.04
CA GLU A 49 -4.87 -11.23 1.33
C GLU A 49 -3.38 -11.61 1.29
N GLU A 50 -2.81 -11.88 0.12
CA GLU A 50 -1.42 -12.29 -0.08
C GLU A 50 -0.40 -11.13 -0.09
N ALA A 51 -0.83 -9.87 -0.17
CA ALA A 51 0.05 -8.73 -0.39
C ALA A 51 0.22 -7.80 0.82
N VAL A 52 -0.53 -8.01 1.91
CA VAL A 52 -0.53 -7.11 3.07
C VAL A 52 0.39 -7.65 4.17
N LEU A 53 1.32 -6.81 4.64
CA LEU A 53 2.17 -7.12 5.79
C LEU A 53 1.35 -7.03 7.09
N PRO A 54 1.59 -7.90 8.09
CA PRO A 54 1.01 -7.73 9.41
C PRO A 54 1.34 -6.37 10.02
N ASP A 55 0.38 -5.71 10.65
CA ASP A 55 0.57 -4.40 11.30
C ASP A 55 1.79 -4.39 12.24
N ALA A 56 1.97 -5.46 13.02
CA ALA A 56 3.13 -5.61 13.91
C ALA A 56 4.46 -5.63 13.14
N GLU A 57 4.51 -6.21 11.96
CA GLU A 57 5.70 -6.27 11.13
C GLU A 57 5.94 -4.94 10.42
N TYR A 58 4.87 -4.30 9.94
CA TYR A 58 4.92 -2.93 9.44
C TYR A 58 5.44 -1.97 10.51
N ASP A 59 4.92 -2.06 11.72
CA ASP A 59 5.36 -1.25 12.87
C ASP A 59 6.84 -1.50 13.21
N ARG A 60 7.33 -2.74 13.09
CA ARG A 60 8.76 -3.08 13.30
C ARG A 60 9.65 -2.46 12.23
N LEU A 61 9.24 -2.49 10.95
CA LEU A 61 9.98 -1.82 9.87
C LEU A 61 10.03 -0.30 10.07
N VAL A 62 8.90 0.31 10.43
CA VAL A 62 8.84 1.75 10.75
C VAL A 62 9.71 2.09 11.96
N HIS A 63 9.72 1.24 13.00
CA HIS A 63 10.55 1.43 14.17
C HIS A 63 12.05 1.35 13.83
N LEU A 64 12.44 0.37 12.99
CA LEU A 64 13.81 0.24 12.50
C LEU A 64 14.23 1.44 11.67
N ASN A 65 13.40 1.90 10.73
CA ASN A 65 13.66 3.11 9.94
C ASN A 65 13.94 4.32 10.85
N LYS A 66 13.07 4.56 11.85
CA LYS A 66 13.25 5.63 12.82
C LYS A 66 14.53 5.49 13.67
N ALA A 67 14.92 4.27 14.06
CA ALA A 67 16.12 4.02 14.83
C ALA A 67 17.38 4.36 14.01
N ILE A 68 17.43 4.00 12.72
CA ILE A 68 18.55 4.34 11.84
C ILE A 68 18.58 5.84 11.56
N GLU A 69 17.46 6.48 11.29
CA GLU A 69 17.37 7.93 11.11
C GLU A 69 17.83 8.72 12.34
N ALA A 70 17.49 8.23 13.54
CA ALA A 70 17.94 8.84 14.79
C ALA A 70 19.46 8.72 14.98
N ALA A 71 20.06 7.59 14.56
CA ALA A 71 21.51 7.37 14.59
C ALA A 71 22.25 8.17 13.51
N PHE A 72 21.63 8.39 12.34
CA PHE A 72 22.21 9.08 11.19
C PHE A 72 21.29 10.19 10.66
N PRO A 73 21.11 11.32 11.37
CA PRO A 73 20.16 12.38 10.98
C PRO A 73 20.45 13.02 9.61
N ALA A 74 21.69 12.97 9.13
CA ALA A 74 22.08 13.49 7.83
C ALA A 74 21.65 12.59 6.64
N LEU A 75 21.19 11.37 6.91
CA LEU A 75 20.72 10.41 5.89
C LEU A 75 19.21 10.35 5.77
N VAL A 76 18.46 11.15 6.51
CA VAL A 76 16.98 11.17 6.43
C VAL A 76 16.57 11.61 5.04
N LEU A 77 15.85 10.74 4.35
CA LEU A 77 15.33 11.01 3.00
C LEU A 77 14.16 11.97 3.07
N SER A 78 14.03 12.89 2.10
CA SER A 78 12.90 13.84 2.03
C SER A 78 11.55 13.12 1.84
N ASP A 79 11.57 11.92 1.28
CA ASP A 79 10.42 11.05 1.05
C ASP A 79 10.36 9.87 2.03
N SER A 80 11.09 9.95 3.15
CA SER A 80 11.10 8.90 4.17
C SER A 80 9.68 8.59 4.68
N PRO A 81 9.36 7.32 4.96
CA PRO A 81 8.12 6.92 5.64
C PRO A 81 7.90 7.63 6.99
N SER A 82 8.97 8.07 7.64
CA SER A 82 8.87 8.87 8.88
C SER A 82 8.31 10.30 8.64
N GLN A 83 8.32 10.77 7.39
CA GLN A 83 7.88 12.11 7.00
C GLN A 83 6.48 12.11 6.34
N ARG A 84 5.92 10.93 5.99
CA ARG A 84 4.63 10.80 5.29
C ARG A 84 3.54 10.21 6.17
N VAL A 85 2.27 10.57 5.87
CA VAL A 85 1.06 10.01 6.49
C VAL A 85 0.22 9.37 5.39
N GLY A 86 -0.16 8.10 5.55
CA GLY A 86 -1.09 7.41 4.65
C GLY A 86 -0.64 7.31 3.19
N SER A 87 -1.60 7.18 2.28
CA SER A 87 -1.40 7.13 0.83
C SER A 87 -2.11 8.28 0.13
N ALA A 88 -1.67 8.64 -1.08
CA ALA A 88 -2.33 9.65 -1.91
C ALA A 88 -3.81 9.28 -2.16
N PRO A 89 -4.72 10.29 -2.18
CA PRO A 89 -6.14 10.08 -2.49
C PRO A 89 -6.34 9.44 -3.87
N ALA A 90 -7.34 8.56 -3.98
CA ALA A 90 -7.69 7.94 -5.26
C ALA A 90 -8.21 8.98 -6.27
N GLU A 91 -7.88 8.83 -7.55
CA GLU A 91 -8.25 9.78 -8.63
C GLU A 91 -9.76 9.83 -8.89
N GLN A 92 -10.50 8.83 -8.46
CA GLN A 92 -11.95 8.70 -8.73
C GLN A 92 -12.83 9.62 -7.86
N PHE A 93 -12.27 10.29 -6.85
CA PHE A 93 -12.98 11.22 -5.96
C PHE A 93 -12.35 12.62 -6.08
N ASP A 94 -13.18 13.64 -5.91
CA ASP A 94 -12.69 14.99 -5.74
C ASP A 94 -11.80 15.07 -4.48
N LYS A 95 -10.92 16.06 -4.43
CA LYS A 95 -9.92 16.20 -3.37
C LYS A 95 -10.27 17.35 -2.44
N ILE A 96 -10.12 17.14 -1.15
CA ILE A 96 -10.29 18.16 -0.12
C ILE A 96 -8.99 18.33 0.65
N GLU A 97 -8.47 19.55 0.71
CA GLU A 97 -7.35 19.92 1.56
C GLU A 97 -7.82 20.06 3.02
N HIS A 98 -7.12 19.41 3.95
CA HIS A 98 -7.40 19.50 5.38
C HIS A 98 -6.92 20.84 5.94
N ALA A 99 -7.79 21.58 6.64
CA ALA A 99 -7.42 22.84 7.29
C ALA A 99 -6.31 22.68 8.33
N LEU A 100 -6.27 21.53 8.99
CA LEU A 100 -5.16 21.05 9.83
C LEU A 100 -4.80 19.63 9.40
N PRO A 101 -3.52 19.26 9.29
CA PRO A 101 -3.11 17.92 8.89
C PRO A 101 -3.72 16.81 9.76
N MET A 102 -4.10 15.70 9.15
CA MET A 102 -4.50 14.48 9.85
C MET A 102 -3.28 13.61 10.11
N LEU A 103 -2.75 13.70 11.32
CA LEU A 103 -1.50 13.05 11.71
C LEU A 103 -1.67 11.54 11.97
N SER A 104 -0.57 10.81 11.86
CA SER A 104 -0.44 9.45 12.39
C SER A 104 -0.13 9.49 13.89
N LEU A 105 -0.05 8.33 14.54
CA LEU A 105 0.38 8.20 15.92
C LEU A 105 1.68 7.38 15.99
N ASP A 106 2.53 7.71 16.95
CA ASP A 106 3.61 6.82 17.33
C ASP A 106 3.06 5.65 18.15
N ASN A 107 3.74 4.50 18.09
CA ASN A 107 3.30 3.30 18.78
C ASN A 107 4.10 3.07 20.08
N ALA A 108 3.41 2.57 21.10
CA ALA A 108 3.96 1.94 22.29
C ALA A 108 3.51 0.49 22.32
N PHE A 109 4.37 -0.42 22.78
CA PHE A 109 4.10 -1.86 22.87
C PHE A 109 4.23 -2.38 24.30
N SER A 110 4.64 -1.51 25.23
CA SER A 110 4.83 -1.84 26.63
C SER A 110 4.54 -0.66 27.56
N ALA A 111 4.26 -0.96 28.82
CA ALA A 111 4.13 0.06 29.86
C ALA A 111 5.40 0.94 30.00
N THR A 112 6.58 0.39 29.69
CA THR A 112 7.85 1.13 29.69
C THR A 112 7.85 2.21 28.62
N ASP A 113 7.32 1.90 27.40
CA ASP A 113 7.23 2.89 26.32
C ASP A 113 6.29 4.03 26.69
N VAL A 114 5.18 3.72 27.39
CA VAL A 114 4.23 4.72 27.90
C VAL A 114 4.87 5.61 28.97
N ALA A 115 5.67 5.04 29.88
CA ALA A 115 6.43 5.81 30.85
C ALA A 115 7.48 6.73 30.19
N GLU A 116 8.17 6.26 29.15
CA GLU A 116 9.09 7.08 28.37
C GLU A 116 8.38 8.20 27.59
N PHE A 117 7.18 7.97 27.12
CA PHE A 117 6.33 9.00 26.50
C PHE A 117 6.03 10.12 27.49
N ASP A 118 5.61 9.83 28.73
CA ASP A 118 5.38 10.84 29.77
C ASP A 118 6.67 11.61 30.12
N LYS A 119 7.80 10.91 30.29
CA LYS A 119 9.10 11.57 30.55
C LYS A 119 9.51 12.53 29.43
N LYS A 120 9.27 12.16 28.16
CA LYS A 120 9.53 13.05 27.01
C LYS A 120 8.66 14.30 27.06
N ILE A 121 7.36 14.16 27.39
CA ILE A 121 6.43 15.27 27.55
C ILE A 121 6.88 16.19 28.67
N ARG A 122 7.15 15.67 29.88
CA ARG A 122 7.60 16.45 31.03
C ARG A 122 8.89 17.20 30.73
N ARG A 123 9.87 16.54 30.13
CA ARG A 123 11.12 17.17 29.71
C ARG A 123 10.89 18.31 28.72
N PHE A 124 10.02 18.11 27.72
CA PHE A 124 9.75 19.13 26.70
C PHE A 124 9.02 20.35 27.28
N LEU A 125 8.05 20.14 28.16
CA LEU A 125 7.29 21.21 28.82
C LEU A 125 8.01 21.85 30.02
N VAL A 126 9.17 21.31 30.39
CA VAL A 126 9.97 21.73 31.60
C VAL A 126 9.13 21.55 32.87
N LEU A 127 8.47 20.39 33.00
CA LEU A 127 7.67 20.01 34.16
C LEU A 127 8.43 19.04 35.06
N SER A 128 8.18 19.15 36.36
CA SER A 128 8.70 18.22 37.37
C SER A 128 7.81 16.96 37.46
N GLU A 129 8.30 15.96 38.21
CA GLU A 129 7.49 14.76 38.51
C GLU A 129 6.25 15.06 39.37
N GLN A 130 6.25 16.20 40.06
CA GLN A 130 5.17 16.64 40.96
C GLN A 130 4.10 17.45 40.22
N ASP A 131 4.39 17.89 39.00
CA ASP A 131 3.39 18.63 38.21
C ASP A 131 2.31 17.69 37.65
N ASP A 132 1.06 18.10 37.77
CA ASP A 132 -0.06 17.31 37.29
C ASP A 132 -0.19 17.37 35.75
N ILE A 133 -0.10 16.22 35.11
CA ILE A 133 -0.47 16.04 33.70
C ILE A 133 -1.61 15.02 33.66
N ALA A 134 -2.76 15.44 33.19
CA ALA A 134 -3.86 14.54 32.90
C ALA A 134 -3.83 14.11 31.42
N TYR A 135 -4.21 12.88 31.19
CA TYR A 135 -4.34 12.25 29.88
C TYR A 135 -5.79 11.77 29.66
N THR A 136 -6.16 11.52 28.40
CA THR A 136 -7.30 10.67 28.07
C THR A 136 -6.79 9.34 27.52
N ALA A 137 -7.45 8.24 27.88
CA ALA A 137 -7.28 6.92 27.30
C ALA A 137 -8.52 6.56 26.53
N GLU A 138 -8.37 6.21 25.27
CA GLU A 138 -9.49 5.97 24.34
C GLU A 138 -9.23 4.68 23.56
N PRO A 139 -10.24 3.79 23.35
CA PRO A 139 -10.07 2.65 22.46
C PRO A 139 -9.62 3.11 21.07
N LYS A 140 -8.59 2.48 20.53
CA LYS A 140 -8.16 2.68 19.16
C LYS A 140 -9.02 1.83 18.23
N ILE A 141 -10.07 2.48 17.70
CA ILE A 141 -11.00 1.82 16.79
C ILE A 141 -10.29 1.44 15.49
N ASP A 142 -10.50 0.23 15.03
CA ASP A 142 -9.96 -0.25 13.77
C ASP A 142 -10.98 -0.04 12.63
N GLY A 143 -10.87 1.12 11.97
CA GLY A 143 -11.80 1.59 10.95
C GLY A 143 -11.12 2.48 9.92
N LEU A 144 -11.86 3.46 9.41
CA LEU A 144 -11.39 4.47 8.47
C LEU A 144 -11.55 5.86 9.07
N SER A 145 -10.45 6.60 9.18
CA SER A 145 -10.46 7.96 9.73
C SER A 145 -11.15 8.95 8.78
N LEU A 146 -11.97 9.82 9.37
CA LEU A 146 -12.80 10.78 8.67
C LEU A 146 -12.68 12.16 9.31
N SER A 147 -12.66 13.22 8.49
CA SER A 147 -12.80 14.62 8.90
C SER A 147 -14.14 15.18 8.41
N LEU A 148 -14.92 15.68 9.32
CA LEU A 148 -16.25 16.27 9.09
C LEU A 148 -16.18 17.78 9.33
N ARG A 149 -16.51 18.59 8.33
CA ARG A 149 -16.54 20.04 8.45
C ARG A 149 -17.95 20.57 8.53
N TYR A 150 -18.19 21.36 9.57
CA TYR A 150 -19.46 22.08 9.81
C TYR A 150 -19.23 23.56 9.71
N GLU A 151 -20.14 24.25 9.01
CA GLU A 151 -20.19 25.70 8.94
C GLU A 151 -21.57 26.16 9.37
N ASN A 152 -21.64 27.07 10.35
CA ASN A 152 -22.90 27.51 10.94
C ASN A 152 -23.77 26.33 11.44
N GLY A 153 -23.15 25.32 12.00
CA GLY A 153 -23.80 24.10 12.47
C GLY A 153 -24.29 23.15 11.37
N ARG A 154 -24.00 23.39 10.08
CA ARG A 154 -24.39 22.50 8.96
C ARG A 154 -23.20 21.72 8.46
N LEU A 155 -23.36 20.41 8.21
CA LEU A 155 -22.37 19.58 7.58
C LEU A 155 -22.16 20.01 6.11
N VAL A 156 -20.99 20.55 5.80
CA VAL A 156 -20.63 21.03 4.45
C VAL A 156 -19.74 20.07 3.71
N SER A 157 -18.80 19.38 4.40
CA SER A 157 -17.95 18.37 3.76
C SER A 157 -17.55 17.25 4.72
N GLY A 158 -17.26 16.08 4.11
CA GLY A 158 -16.66 14.93 4.77
C GLY A 158 -15.53 14.37 3.91
N ALA A 159 -14.33 14.24 4.48
CA ALA A 159 -13.14 13.82 3.77
C ALA A 159 -12.44 12.67 4.47
N THR A 160 -11.90 11.70 3.68
CA THR A 160 -10.99 10.67 4.21
C THR A 160 -9.68 11.31 4.64
N ARG A 161 -8.87 10.58 5.43
CA ARG A 161 -7.56 11.07 5.84
C ARG A 161 -6.61 11.34 4.64
N GLY A 162 -6.67 10.49 3.60
CA GLY A 162 -5.76 10.57 2.47
C GLY A 162 -4.29 10.46 2.90
N ASP A 163 -3.45 11.34 2.37
CA ASP A 163 -2.03 11.48 2.73
C ASP A 163 -1.79 12.35 3.98
N GLY A 164 -2.87 12.73 4.66
CA GLY A 164 -2.85 13.60 5.85
C GLY A 164 -2.99 15.08 5.54
N ALA A 165 -2.62 15.55 4.35
CA ALA A 165 -2.82 16.92 3.88
C ALA A 165 -4.06 17.02 2.98
N ILE A 166 -4.27 16.04 2.11
CA ILE A 166 -5.36 15.97 1.14
C ILE A 166 -6.11 14.66 1.31
N GLY A 167 -7.43 14.73 1.46
CA GLY A 167 -8.35 13.59 1.53
C GLY A 167 -9.27 13.50 0.32
N GLU A 168 -9.99 12.37 0.20
CA GLU A 168 -11.04 12.15 -0.81
C GLU A 168 -12.35 12.79 -0.32
N ASP A 169 -13.03 13.55 -1.19
CA ASP A 169 -14.37 14.07 -0.91
C ASP A 169 -15.40 12.93 -0.96
N ILE A 170 -15.89 12.56 0.20
CA ILE A 170 -16.92 11.55 0.37
C ILE A 170 -18.18 12.12 1.06
N THR A 171 -18.41 13.40 0.88
CA THR A 171 -19.50 14.14 1.54
C THR A 171 -20.87 13.50 1.31
N ALA A 172 -21.14 13.05 0.09
CA ALA A 172 -22.42 12.40 -0.23
C ALA A 172 -22.60 11.07 0.54
N ASN A 173 -21.53 10.27 0.64
CA ASN A 173 -21.52 9.00 1.37
C ASN A 173 -21.69 9.21 2.87
N VAL A 174 -20.92 10.15 3.44
CA VAL A 174 -20.97 10.53 4.86
C VAL A 174 -22.38 10.92 5.31
N LYS A 175 -23.12 11.66 4.48
CA LYS A 175 -24.51 12.05 4.78
C LYS A 175 -25.47 10.87 4.87
N THR A 176 -25.08 9.66 4.48
CA THR A 176 -25.92 8.46 4.63
C THR A 176 -25.71 7.74 5.96
N ILE A 177 -24.65 8.08 6.73
CA ILE A 177 -24.32 7.45 8.01
C ILE A 177 -25.16 8.05 9.12
N ALA A 178 -25.99 7.23 9.78
CA ALA A 178 -26.96 7.68 10.78
C ALA A 178 -26.32 8.34 12.02
N ASP A 179 -25.11 7.91 12.40
CA ASP A 179 -24.38 8.44 13.57
C ASP A 179 -23.77 9.83 13.33
N ILE A 180 -23.85 10.36 12.11
CA ILE A 180 -23.27 11.66 11.75
C ILE A 180 -24.38 12.71 11.65
N PRO A 181 -24.45 13.69 12.57
CA PRO A 181 -25.44 14.74 12.53
C PRO A 181 -25.26 15.61 11.28
N HIS A 182 -26.32 15.85 10.51
CA HIS A 182 -26.32 16.84 9.42
C HIS A 182 -26.36 18.27 9.91
N HIS A 183 -26.92 18.46 11.12
CA HIS A 183 -27.03 19.75 11.76
C HIS A 183 -26.65 19.64 13.25
N LEU A 184 -25.74 20.48 13.68
CA LEU A 184 -25.41 20.63 15.08
C LEU A 184 -26.47 21.54 15.75
N PRO A 185 -26.71 21.40 17.07
CA PRO A 185 -27.57 22.32 17.82
C PRO A 185 -27.08 23.77 17.68
N GLU A 186 -28.00 24.74 17.69
CA GLU A 186 -27.64 26.17 17.62
C GLU A 186 -26.78 26.62 18.80
N THR A 187 -26.97 25.99 19.95
CA THR A 187 -26.22 26.28 21.17
C THR A 187 -25.88 24.99 21.89
N VAL A 188 -24.60 24.85 22.27
CA VAL A 188 -24.05 23.71 23.01
C VAL A 188 -23.31 24.24 24.23
N ASN A 189 -23.66 23.79 25.43
CA ASN A 189 -23.07 24.22 26.70
C ASN A 189 -23.00 25.76 26.88
N GLY A 190 -24.01 26.48 26.36
CA GLY A 190 -24.04 27.94 26.40
C GLY A 190 -23.27 28.66 25.29
N THR A 191 -22.55 27.92 24.43
CA THR A 191 -21.84 28.48 23.29
C THR A 191 -22.67 28.41 22.03
N MET A 192 -22.88 29.56 21.37
CA MET A 192 -23.62 29.67 20.11
C MET A 192 -22.70 29.19 18.95
N LEU A 193 -23.22 28.30 18.11
CA LEU A 193 -22.45 27.72 16.98
C LEU A 193 -22.71 28.46 15.65
N SER A 194 -23.61 29.44 15.60
CA SER A 194 -23.79 30.32 14.44
C SER A 194 -22.51 31.16 14.21
N GLY A 195 -22.06 31.28 12.97
CA GLY A 195 -20.84 31.99 12.62
C GLY A 195 -19.55 31.22 12.90
N THR A 196 -19.63 29.93 13.30
CA THR A 196 -18.45 29.11 13.58
C THR A 196 -18.19 28.12 12.46
N VAL A 197 -16.91 27.77 12.33
CA VAL A 197 -16.42 26.60 11.57
C VAL A 197 -15.90 25.59 12.57
N ILE A 198 -16.37 24.35 12.49
CA ILE A 198 -16.00 23.27 13.39
C ILE A 198 -15.68 22.03 12.56
N GLU A 199 -14.49 21.47 12.74
CA GLU A 199 -14.14 20.17 12.22
C GLU A 199 -14.14 19.13 13.33
N VAL A 200 -14.85 18.01 13.10
CA VAL A 200 -14.89 16.85 13.98
C VAL A 200 -14.24 15.68 13.26
N ARG A 201 -13.25 15.08 13.91
CA ARG A 201 -12.57 13.88 13.41
C ARG A 201 -13.04 12.67 14.16
N GLY A 202 -13.17 11.56 13.46
CA GLY A 202 -13.62 10.31 14.04
C GLY A 202 -13.26 9.12 13.16
N GLU A 203 -13.70 7.94 13.60
CA GLU A 203 -13.48 6.70 12.88
C GLU A 203 -14.82 6.14 12.41
N VAL A 204 -14.91 5.86 11.09
CA VAL A 204 -16.01 5.07 10.53
C VAL A 204 -15.64 3.60 10.67
N TYR A 205 -16.56 2.81 11.18
CA TYR A 205 -16.36 1.38 11.41
C TYR A 205 -17.62 0.58 11.08
N MET A 206 -17.48 -0.72 10.98
CA MET A 206 -18.58 -1.68 10.89
C MET A 206 -18.57 -2.57 12.12
N ALA A 207 -19.75 -2.79 12.73
CA ALA A 207 -19.86 -3.70 13.84
C ALA A 207 -19.57 -5.16 13.40
N ARG A 208 -19.05 -6.00 14.30
CA ARG A 208 -18.75 -7.41 14.01
C ARG A 208 -19.98 -8.16 13.55
N SER A 209 -21.10 -7.98 14.26
CA SER A 209 -22.38 -8.60 13.92
C SER A 209 -22.91 -8.17 12.56
N ASP A 210 -22.74 -6.89 12.20
CA ASP A 210 -23.12 -6.34 10.90
C ASP A 210 -22.22 -6.85 9.77
N PHE A 211 -20.92 -7.00 10.03
CA PHE A 211 -19.94 -7.59 9.10
C PHE A 211 -20.22 -9.06 8.79
N GLU A 212 -20.54 -9.88 9.81
CA GLU A 212 -20.90 -11.27 9.62
C GLU A 212 -22.15 -11.42 8.74
N THR A 213 -23.17 -10.58 8.99
CA THR A 213 -24.41 -10.54 8.19
C THR A 213 -24.11 -10.15 6.75
N LEU A 214 -23.33 -9.10 6.54
CA LEU A 214 -22.95 -8.62 5.21
C LEU A 214 -22.19 -9.71 4.41
N ASN A 215 -21.23 -10.39 5.03
CA ASN A 215 -20.49 -11.45 4.35
C ASN A 215 -21.35 -12.68 4.05
N ALA A 216 -22.32 -13.01 4.91
CA ALA A 216 -23.29 -14.07 4.61
C ALA A 216 -24.14 -13.72 3.37
N GLU A 217 -24.67 -12.50 3.26
CA GLU A 217 -25.42 -12.02 2.10
C GLU A 217 -24.55 -12.00 0.82
N GLN A 218 -23.27 -11.59 0.93
CA GLN A 218 -22.33 -11.63 -0.20
C GLN A 218 -22.09 -13.08 -0.66
N ALA A 219 -21.94 -14.03 0.27
CA ALA A 219 -21.75 -15.42 -0.05
C ALA A 219 -22.97 -16.01 -0.79
N GLU A 220 -24.19 -15.67 -0.35
CA GLU A 220 -25.44 -16.14 -0.98
C GLU A 220 -25.60 -15.58 -2.40
N THR A 221 -25.21 -14.33 -2.63
CA THR A 221 -25.32 -13.64 -3.93
C THR A 221 -24.11 -13.89 -4.85
N GLY A 222 -23.08 -14.61 -4.38
CA GLY A 222 -21.83 -14.85 -5.11
C GLY A 222 -20.94 -13.60 -5.24
N GLY A 223 -21.14 -12.62 -4.35
CA GLY A 223 -20.33 -11.42 -4.27
C GLY A 223 -18.95 -11.66 -3.61
N LYS A 224 -18.08 -10.66 -3.68
CA LYS A 224 -16.76 -10.72 -3.05
C LYS A 224 -16.91 -10.58 -1.54
N LEU A 225 -16.32 -11.51 -0.77
CA LEU A 225 -16.28 -11.42 0.68
C LEU A 225 -15.26 -10.38 1.12
N PHE A 226 -15.57 -9.69 2.21
CA PHE A 226 -14.61 -8.80 2.87
C PHE A 226 -13.77 -9.60 3.86
N ALA A 227 -12.48 -9.29 3.94
CA ALA A 227 -11.55 -9.99 4.81
C ALA A 227 -11.80 -9.68 6.30
N ASN A 228 -12.23 -8.44 6.62
CA ASN A 228 -12.41 -7.96 7.99
C ASN A 228 -13.37 -6.77 8.05
N PRO A 229 -13.87 -6.38 9.26
CA PRO A 229 -14.77 -5.26 9.45
C PRO A 229 -14.20 -3.92 8.94
N ARG A 230 -12.89 -3.68 9.11
CA ARG A 230 -12.21 -2.47 8.62
C ARG A 230 -12.27 -2.36 7.08
N ASN A 231 -11.91 -3.43 6.37
CA ASN A 231 -11.97 -3.47 4.92
C ASN A 231 -13.40 -3.36 4.40
N ALA A 232 -14.36 -3.96 5.10
CA ALA A 232 -15.77 -3.80 4.81
C ALA A 232 -16.24 -2.35 4.99
N ALA A 233 -15.82 -1.68 6.07
CA ALA A 233 -16.12 -0.27 6.30
C ALA A 233 -15.49 0.63 5.24
N ALA A 234 -14.20 0.47 4.95
CA ALA A 234 -13.49 1.25 3.94
C ALA A 234 -14.07 1.07 2.54
N GLY A 235 -14.32 -0.19 2.12
CA GLY A 235 -14.93 -0.51 0.84
C GLY A 235 -16.38 -0.03 0.72
N SER A 236 -17.14 -0.01 1.82
CA SER A 236 -18.52 0.48 1.84
C SER A 236 -18.61 2.00 1.84
N LEU A 237 -17.65 2.69 2.46
CA LEU A 237 -17.64 4.16 2.52
C LEU A 237 -17.16 4.79 1.20
N ARG A 238 -16.21 4.16 0.50
CA ARG A 238 -15.58 4.67 -0.73
C ARG A 238 -16.32 4.17 -1.98
N GLN A 239 -17.64 4.38 -2.04
CA GLN A 239 -18.50 4.03 -3.17
C GLN A 239 -18.83 5.28 -4.00
N LYS A 240 -18.82 5.16 -5.34
CA LYS A 240 -19.25 6.25 -6.23
C LYS A 240 -20.74 6.56 -6.08
N ASP A 241 -21.54 5.53 -5.83
CA ASP A 241 -22.98 5.66 -5.58
C ASP A 241 -23.24 5.67 -4.07
N PRO A 242 -23.68 6.80 -3.50
CA PRO A 242 -23.99 6.90 -2.05
C PRO A 242 -25.12 5.96 -1.60
N GLU A 243 -25.99 5.50 -2.46
CA GLU A 243 -27.06 4.56 -2.10
C GLU A 243 -26.48 3.18 -1.73
N ILE A 244 -25.32 2.80 -2.28
CA ILE A 244 -24.59 1.60 -1.85
C ILE A 244 -24.08 1.78 -0.42
N THR A 245 -23.47 2.93 -0.11
CA THR A 245 -23.03 3.26 1.26
C THR A 245 -24.19 3.27 2.24
N LYS A 246 -25.33 3.83 1.87
CA LYS A 246 -26.54 3.89 2.68
C LYS A 246 -27.12 2.52 3.02
N ALA A 247 -26.97 1.55 2.12
CA ALA A 247 -27.40 0.17 2.36
C ALA A 247 -26.43 -0.60 3.28
N ARG A 248 -25.29 -0.01 3.66
CA ARG A 248 -24.29 -0.63 4.52
C ARG A 248 -24.41 -0.09 5.96
N PRO A 249 -24.34 -0.96 6.99
CA PRO A 249 -24.52 -0.56 8.39
C PRO A 249 -23.24 0.07 8.97
N LEU A 250 -22.83 1.21 8.39
CA LEU A 250 -21.67 1.97 8.87
C LEU A 250 -22.03 2.79 10.11
N ARG A 251 -21.08 2.83 11.06
CA ARG A 251 -21.17 3.60 12.31
C ARG A 251 -19.98 4.53 12.45
N PHE A 252 -20.08 5.50 13.35
CA PHE A 252 -19.06 6.54 13.55
C PHE A 252 -18.83 6.84 15.02
N PHE A 253 -17.55 6.91 15.44
CA PHE A 253 -17.15 7.47 16.73
C PHE A 253 -16.33 8.74 16.53
N ALA A 254 -16.75 9.85 17.14
CA ALA A 254 -15.94 11.06 17.21
C ALA A 254 -14.82 10.88 18.25
N TYR A 255 -13.58 11.28 17.88
CA TYR A 255 -12.41 11.11 18.76
C TYR A 255 -11.51 12.35 18.88
N SER A 256 -11.63 13.37 18.02
CA SER A 256 -10.75 14.54 18.06
C SER A 256 -11.40 15.73 17.35
N PRO A 257 -11.11 16.99 17.76
CA PRO A 257 -11.37 18.12 16.90
C PRO A 257 -10.36 18.16 15.74
N GLY A 258 -10.78 18.75 14.62
CA GLY A 258 -9.91 19.33 13.63
C GLY A 258 -9.79 20.84 13.84
N PHE A 259 -9.99 21.63 12.77
CA PHE A 259 -10.02 23.08 12.86
C PHE A 259 -11.28 23.57 13.58
N MET A 260 -11.10 24.50 14.51
CA MET A 260 -12.18 25.23 15.17
C MET A 260 -11.89 26.73 15.07
N SER A 261 -12.87 27.52 14.59
CA SER A 261 -12.70 28.99 14.44
C SER A 261 -12.64 29.74 15.77
N ASN A 262 -13.11 29.13 16.87
CA ASN A 262 -13.13 29.67 18.21
C ASN A 262 -12.63 28.62 19.21
N ASP A 263 -12.03 29.04 20.31
CA ASP A 263 -11.63 28.19 21.44
C ASP A 263 -12.87 27.78 22.25
N ILE A 264 -13.60 26.80 21.74
CA ILE A 264 -14.86 26.33 22.34
C ILE A 264 -14.60 25.47 23.58
N VAL A 265 -13.48 24.74 23.59
CA VAL A 265 -13.10 23.79 24.63
C VAL A 265 -11.62 23.93 24.94
N ALA A 266 -11.21 23.77 26.20
CA ALA A 266 -9.82 23.90 26.65
C ALA A 266 -9.10 22.56 26.80
N SER A 267 -9.83 21.44 26.75
CA SER A 267 -9.27 20.11 26.95
C SER A 267 -9.93 19.07 26.06
N HIS A 268 -9.26 17.95 25.89
CA HIS A 268 -9.74 16.85 25.10
C HIS A 268 -10.96 16.16 25.73
N SER A 269 -10.99 16.04 27.05
CA SER A 269 -12.16 15.53 27.78
C SER A 269 -13.39 16.45 27.62
N GLU A 270 -13.20 17.78 27.57
CA GLU A 270 -14.27 18.72 27.26
C GLU A 270 -14.74 18.60 25.81
N PHE A 271 -13.82 18.35 24.86
CA PHE A 271 -14.19 18.09 23.47
C PHE A 271 -15.08 16.84 23.34
N LEU A 272 -14.74 15.73 23.99
CA LEU A 272 -15.56 14.53 23.95
C LEU A 272 -16.99 14.79 24.50
N ALA A 273 -17.08 15.56 25.58
CA ALA A 273 -18.39 15.99 26.13
C ALA A 273 -19.14 16.92 25.16
N PHE A 274 -18.44 17.85 24.52
CA PHE A 274 -18.98 18.73 23.48
C PHE A 274 -19.47 17.94 22.27
N ALA A 275 -18.69 17.02 21.74
CA ALA A 275 -19.06 16.18 20.61
C ALA A 275 -20.34 15.37 20.91
N LYS A 276 -20.42 14.79 22.12
CA LYS A 276 -21.62 14.08 22.57
C LYS A 276 -22.84 15.01 22.65
N ALA A 277 -22.66 16.23 23.15
CA ALA A 277 -23.73 17.23 23.20
C ALA A 277 -24.15 17.73 21.81
N CYS A 278 -23.25 17.66 20.82
CA CYS A 278 -23.55 17.92 19.41
C CYS A 278 -24.28 16.76 18.71
N GLY A 279 -24.49 15.62 19.38
CA GLY A 279 -25.20 14.46 18.83
C GLY A 279 -24.30 13.39 18.22
N PHE A 280 -22.99 13.51 18.36
CA PHE A 280 -22.06 12.45 17.92
C PHE A 280 -21.99 11.29 18.91
N SER A 281 -21.81 10.09 18.39
CA SER A 281 -21.39 8.95 19.19
C SER A 281 -19.94 9.12 19.63
N VAL A 282 -19.69 9.01 20.94
CA VAL A 282 -18.37 9.01 21.58
C VAL A 282 -18.22 7.68 22.30
N ASN A 283 -17.05 7.06 22.18
CA ASN A 283 -16.84 5.76 22.78
C ASN A 283 -16.94 5.82 24.31
N SER A 284 -17.77 4.96 24.90
CA SER A 284 -18.08 4.97 26.35
C SER A 284 -16.89 4.51 27.22
N LEU A 285 -15.89 3.84 26.65
CA LEU A 285 -14.68 3.42 27.34
C LEU A 285 -13.61 4.52 27.39
N SER A 286 -13.84 5.66 26.71
CA SER A 286 -12.95 6.82 26.78
C SER A 286 -12.97 7.42 28.19
N LYS A 287 -11.78 7.59 28.80
CA LYS A 287 -11.63 8.00 30.19
C LYS A 287 -10.49 8.98 30.38
N LYS A 288 -10.71 10.00 31.23
CA LYS A 288 -9.65 10.87 31.71
C LYS A 288 -8.86 10.19 32.82
N CYS A 289 -7.57 10.12 32.67
CA CYS A 289 -6.63 9.49 33.59
C CYS A 289 -5.65 10.56 34.14
N PRO A 290 -5.58 10.78 35.45
CA PRO A 290 -4.69 11.80 36.03
C PRO A 290 -3.25 11.33 36.14
N THR A 291 -2.95 10.04 35.96
CA THR A 291 -1.64 9.43 36.13
C THR A 291 -1.34 8.41 35.04
N ILE A 292 -0.06 8.08 34.87
CA ILE A 292 0.39 6.98 33.97
C ILE A 292 -0.15 5.64 34.44
N ASP A 293 -0.14 5.35 35.74
CA ASP A 293 -0.72 4.11 36.27
C ASP A 293 -2.21 3.98 35.89
N GLY A 294 -2.96 5.08 35.95
CA GLY A 294 -4.35 5.13 35.52
C GLY A 294 -4.53 4.89 34.01
N LEU A 295 -3.51 5.21 33.16
CA LEU A 295 -3.51 4.84 31.74
C LEU A 295 -3.34 3.33 31.55
N ILE A 296 -2.42 2.73 32.30
CA ILE A 296 -2.16 1.27 32.24
C ILE A 296 -3.37 0.50 32.78
N ASP A 297 -3.96 0.93 33.90
CA ASP A 297 -5.21 0.32 34.43
C ASP A 297 -6.34 0.38 33.38
N GLN A 298 -6.47 1.50 32.65
CA GLN A 298 -7.48 1.63 31.61
C GLN A 298 -7.18 0.78 30.38
N TYR A 299 -5.91 0.60 30.03
CA TYR A 299 -5.49 -0.32 28.96
C TYR A 299 -5.88 -1.76 29.31
N ASP A 300 -5.58 -2.21 30.51
CA ASP A 300 -5.91 -3.58 30.98
C ASP A 300 -7.43 -3.79 31.02
N GLU A 301 -8.20 -2.80 31.43
CA GLU A 301 -9.65 -2.85 31.43
C GLU A 301 -10.22 -2.96 30.01
N ILE A 302 -9.72 -2.13 29.06
CA ILE A 302 -10.14 -2.18 27.66
C ILE A 302 -9.71 -3.51 27.02
N ALA A 303 -8.49 -3.99 27.31
CA ALA A 303 -8.00 -5.28 26.83
C ALA A 303 -8.90 -6.45 27.31
N ARG A 304 -9.33 -6.41 28.57
CA ARG A 304 -10.25 -7.41 29.14
C ARG A 304 -11.63 -7.39 28.47
N LEU A 305 -12.13 -6.21 28.13
CA LEU A 305 -13.44 -6.03 27.49
C LEU A 305 -13.42 -6.28 25.98
N ARG A 306 -12.24 -6.24 25.34
CA ARG A 306 -12.07 -6.38 23.88
C ARG A 306 -12.86 -7.54 23.26
N PRO A 307 -12.89 -8.77 23.82
CA PRO A 307 -13.67 -9.87 23.23
C PRO A 307 -15.19 -9.64 23.23
N GLU A 308 -15.70 -8.80 24.13
CA GLU A 308 -17.13 -8.53 24.31
C GLU A 308 -17.60 -7.35 23.42
N LEU A 309 -16.66 -6.58 22.84
CA LEU A 309 -17.00 -5.42 22.01
C LEU A 309 -17.53 -5.88 20.66
N ASP A 310 -18.60 -5.26 20.19
CA ASP A 310 -19.14 -5.47 18.84
C ASP A 310 -18.43 -4.63 17.76
N TYR A 311 -17.17 -4.24 18.01
CA TYR A 311 -16.29 -3.55 17.07
C TYR A 311 -14.84 -3.88 17.36
N GLU A 312 -13.99 -3.78 16.32
CA GLU A 312 -12.58 -4.08 16.43
C GLU A 312 -11.78 -2.89 16.99
N ILE A 313 -10.81 -3.23 17.84
CA ILE A 313 -9.81 -2.29 18.37
C ILE A 313 -8.42 -2.94 18.33
N ASP A 314 -7.40 -2.15 17.99
CA ASP A 314 -6.02 -2.61 17.88
C ASP A 314 -5.08 -2.07 18.98
N GLY A 315 -5.65 -1.31 19.92
CA GLY A 315 -4.93 -0.72 21.05
C GLY A 315 -5.75 0.34 21.79
N VAL A 316 -5.02 1.18 22.52
CA VAL A 316 -5.56 2.34 23.25
C VAL A 316 -4.74 3.57 22.88
N VAL A 317 -5.41 4.69 22.58
CA VAL A 317 -4.75 5.98 22.30
C VAL A 317 -4.72 6.79 23.55
N TYR A 318 -3.52 7.25 23.92
CA TYR A 318 -3.33 8.23 25.00
C TYR A 318 -3.11 9.61 24.41
N LYS A 319 -3.76 10.61 24.98
CA LYS A 319 -3.60 12.01 24.57
C LYS A 319 -3.43 12.87 25.82
N VAL A 320 -2.53 13.85 25.79
CA VAL A 320 -2.48 14.90 26.82
C VAL A 320 -3.82 15.63 26.82
N ASP A 321 -4.47 15.73 27.96
CA ASP A 321 -5.84 16.26 28.03
C ASP A 321 -5.92 17.77 27.72
N ARG A 322 -4.96 18.57 28.19
CA ARG A 322 -4.95 20.03 28.03
C ARG A 322 -4.47 20.45 26.65
N TYR A 323 -5.26 21.27 25.94
CA TYR A 323 -4.92 21.75 24.60
C TYR A 323 -3.78 22.76 24.56
N ASP A 324 -3.59 23.59 25.59
CA ASP A 324 -2.44 24.47 25.66
C ASP A 324 -1.10 23.69 25.77
N TYR A 325 -1.12 22.53 26.44
CA TYR A 325 0.03 21.63 26.45
C TYR A 325 0.22 20.94 25.09
N GLN A 326 -0.88 20.52 24.43
CA GLN A 326 -0.79 19.95 23.08
C GLN A 326 -0.21 20.95 22.08
N GLN A 327 -0.64 22.22 22.12
CA GLN A 327 -0.08 23.29 21.27
C GLN A 327 1.40 23.51 21.49
N ARG A 328 1.84 23.58 22.77
CA ARG A 328 3.26 23.74 23.14
C ARG A 328 4.10 22.55 22.70
N LEU A 329 3.59 21.32 22.83
CA LEU A 329 4.27 20.09 22.40
C LEU A 329 4.39 19.99 20.89
N GLY A 330 3.38 20.44 20.18
CA GLY A 330 3.36 20.39 18.72
C GLY A 330 3.48 18.97 18.15
N GLN A 331 4.07 18.89 16.97
CA GLN A 331 4.25 17.63 16.24
C GLN A 331 5.69 17.47 15.75
N VAL A 332 6.07 16.24 15.40
CA VAL A 332 7.33 15.91 14.72
C VAL A 332 6.98 15.08 13.51
N SER A 333 7.35 15.57 12.33
CA SER A 333 7.04 14.88 11.08
C SER A 333 5.55 14.56 10.98
N ARG A 334 5.18 13.28 11.02
CA ARG A 334 3.82 12.80 10.85
C ARG A 334 3.05 12.54 12.15
N ALA A 335 3.67 12.69 13.33
CA ALA A 335 3.05 12.31 14.60
C ALA A 335 3.07 13.47 15.62
N PRO A 336 2.00 13.63 16.42
CA PRO A 336 1.97 14.59 17.51
C PRO A 336 2.84 14.10 18.67
N ARG A 337 3.53 15.04 19.38
CA ARG A 337 4.25 14.69 20.61
C ARG A 337 3.35 14.45 21.82
N TRP A 338 2.08 14.84 21.70
CA TRP A 338 1.11 14.80 22.78
C TRP A 338 0.17 13.60 22.75
N ALA A 339 0.34 12.69 21.78
CA ALA A 339 -0.45 11.48 21.68
C ALA A 339 0.39 10.28 21.26
N ILE A 340 0.01 9.08 21.74
CA ILE A 340 0.65 7.81 21.42
C ILE A 340 -0.41 6.68 21.37
N ALA A 341 -0.21 5.70 20.50
CA ALA A 341 -1.04 4.51 20.43
C ALA A 341 -0.35 3.34 21.17
N HIS A 342 -0.93 2.87 22.26
CA HIS A 342 -0.49 1.65 22.96
C HIS A 342 -1.20 0.45 22.36
N LYS A 343 -0.49 -0.28 21.50
CA LYS A 343 -1.02 -1.43 20.74
C LYS A 343 -1.22 -2.64 21.64
N PHE A 344 -2.28 -3.41 21.35
CA PHE A 344 -2.43 -4.73 21.99
C PHE A 344 -1.40 -5.71 21.42
N PRO A 345 -0.97 -6.70 22.24
CA PRO A 345 -0.24 -7.84 21.71
C PRO A 345 -1.08 -8.54 20.64
N ALA A 346 -0.40 -9.05 19.62
CA ALA A 346 -1.07 -9.87 18.62
C ALA A 346 -1.68 -11.12 19.27
N GLU A 347 -2.93 -11.41 18.94
CA GLU A 347 -3.62 -12.58 19.49
C GLU A 347 -2.98 -13.87 18.97
N GLN A 348 -2.70 -14.79 19.86
CA GLN A 348 -2.09 -16.07 19.55
C GLN A 348 -3.03 -17.22 19.92
N ALA A 349 -3.01 -18.27 19.11
CA ALA A 349 -3.71 -19.54 19.40
C ALA A 349 -2.78 -20.71 19.12
N ILE A 350 -3.05 -21.83 19.78
CA ILE A 350 -2.34 -23.08 19.52
C ILE A 350 -3.26 -23.97 18.68
N THR A 351 -2.70 -24.53 17.60
CA THR A 351 -3.41 -25.45 16.72
C THR A 351 -2.46 -26.49 16.14
N GLN A 352 -3.00 -27.53 15.50
CA GLN A 352 -2.21 -28.57 14.87
C GLN A 352 -2.00 -28.27 13.38
N LEU A 353 -0.76 -28.42 12.91
CA LEU A 353 -0.40 -28.37 11.50
C LEU A 353 -0.67 -29.73 10.85
N GLU A 354 -1.74 -29.83 10.08
CA GLU A 354 -2.18 -31.09 9.45
C GLU A 354 -1.43 -31.38 8.15
N ALA A 355 -1.14 -30.34 7.33
CA ALA A 355 -0.45 -30.46 6.05
C ALA A 355 0.21 -29.16 5.65
N ILE A 356 1.10 -29.20 4.66
CA ILE A 356 1.66 -28.05 3.98
C ILE A 356 1.39 -28.20 2.47
N ASP A 357 0.60 -27.30 1.92
CA ASP A 357 0.33 -27.23 0.49
C ASP A 357 1.26 -26.21 -0.18
N ILE A 358 1.47 -26.38 -1.47
CA ILE A 358 2.20 -25.41 -2.30
C ILE A 358 1.24 -24.72 -3.25
N GLN A 359 1.09 -23.43 -3.11
CA GLN A 359 0.41 -22.56 -4.07
C GLN A 359 1.40 -22.06 -5.11
N VAL A 360 0.96 -22.00 -6.37
CA VAL A 360 1.78 -21.50 -7.49
C VAL A 360 1.20 -20.17 -7.96
N GLY A 361 1.89 -19.09 -7.65
CA GLY A 361 1.46 -17.74 -8.00
C GLY A 361 1.73 -17.38 -9.48
N ARG A 362 1.25 -16.23 -9.90
CA ARG A 362 1.36 -15.66 -11.25
C ARG A 362 2.77 -15.68 -11.82
N THR A 363 3.78 -15.38 -11.01
CA THR A 363 5.19 -15.33 -11.39
C THR A 363 5.90 -16.68 -11.24
N GLY A 364 5.15 -17.76 -11.07
CA GLY A 364 5.66 -19.10 -10.81
C GLY A 364 6.14 -19.33 -9.37
N ALA A 365 6.05 -18.37 -8.48
CA ALA A 365 6.47 -18.51 -7.10
C ALA A 365 5.72 -19.68 -6.42
N LEU A 366 6.48 -20.58 -5.78
CA LEU A 366 5.95 -21.66 -4.98
C LEU A 366 5.84 -21.18 -3.52
N THR A 367 4.62 -20.92 -3.07
CA THR A 367 4.35 -20.41 -1.71
C THR A 367 3.80 -21.54 -0.84
N PRO A 368 4.48 -21.92 0.25
CA PRO A 368 3.96 -22.93 1.16
C PRO A 368 2.87 -22.34 2.06
N VAL A 369 1.76 -23.07 2.16
CA VAL A 369 0.60 -22.73 2.99
C VAL A 369 0.35 -23.85 3.98
N ALA A 370 0.36 -23.54 5.26
CA ALA A 370 0.00 -24.44 6.34
C ALA A 370 -1.51 -24.71 6.31
N ARG A 371 -1.90 -25.99 6.35
CA ARG A 371 -3.25 -26.44 6.63
C ARG A 371 -3.35 -26.76 8.12
N LEU A 372 -4.23 -26.07 8.81
CA LEU A 372 -4.34 -26.12 10.26
C LEU A 372 -5.67 -26.71 10.68
N GLN A 373 -5.66 -27.39 11.80
CA GLN A 373 -6.92 -27.68 12.50
C GLN A 373 -7.61 -26.34 12.79
N PRO A 374 -8.88 -26.15 12.40
CA PRO A 374 -9.55 -24.86 12.55
C PRO A 374 -9.53 -24.36 13.99
N VAL A 375 -9.04 -23.15 14.22
CA VAL A 375 -8.91 -22.51 15.53
C VAL A 375 -9.41 -21.07 15.47
N LYS A 376 -10.05 -20.60 16.53
CA LYS A 376 -10.45 -19.19 16.64
C LYS A 376 -9.27 -18.34 17.11
N VAL A 377 -8.96 -17.29 16.38
CA VAL A 377 -7.96 -16.29 16.73
C VAL A 377 -8.35 -14.93 16.12
N GLY A 378 -8.33 -13.86 16.91
CA GLY A 378 -8.76 -12.54 16.46
C GLY A 378 -10.21 -12.51 15.96
N GLY A 379 -11.14 -13.21 16.62
CA GLY A 379 -12.56 -13.23 16.28
C GLY A 379 -12.93 -14.06 15.04
N VAL A 380 -11.97 -14.62 14.29
CA VAL A 380 -12.23 -15.43 13.08
C VAL A 380 -11.73 -16.87 13.26
N THR A 381 -12.30 -17.80 12.50
CA THR A 381 -11.82 -19.19 12.44
C THR A 381 -10.75 -19.31 11.37
N VAL A 382 -9.53 -19.65 11.78
CA VAL A 382 -8.36 -19.81 10.91
C VAL A 382 -8.10 -21.30 10.67
N SER A 383 -8.04 -21.70 9.40
CA SER A 383 -7.68 -23.04 8.93
C SER A 383 -6.43 -23.06 8.04
N ASN A 384 -5.95 -21.89 7.63
CA ASN A 384 -4.76 -21.76 6.79
C ASN A 384 -3.87 -20.66 7.32
N ALA A 385 -2.54 -20.81 7.17
CA ALA A 385 -1.57 -19.78 7.49
C ALA A 385 -0.41 -19.80 6.50
N THR A 386 0.18 -18.64 6.24
CA THR A 386 1.36 -18.59 5.38
C THR A 386 2.58 -19.15 6.09
N LEU A 387 3.42 -19.85 5.34
CA LEU A 387 4.76 -20.27 5.75
C LEU A 387 5.85 -19.51 4.98
N HIS A 388 5.45 -18.52 4.22
CA HIS A 388 6.29 -17.63 3.42
C HIS A 388 7.14 -18.36 2.37
N ASN A 389 8.14 -19.16 2.75
CA ASN A 389 9.05 -19.86 1.85
C ASN A 389 9.73 -21.06 2.52
N GLU A 390 10.56 -21.77 1.73
CA GLU A 390 11.34 -22.93 2.18
C GLU A 390 12.28 -22.61 3.36
N ASP A 391 12.92 -21.43 3.35
CA ASP A 391 13.89 -21.05 4.39
C ASP A 391 13.21 -20.80 5.73
N GLU A 392 12.00 -20.21 5.73
CA GLU A 392 11.22 -20.00 6.94
C GLU A 392 10.78 -21.31 7.60
N ILE A 393 10.38 -22.30 6.80
CA ILE A 393 10.05 -23.64 7.31
C ILE A 393 11.28 -24.25 7.98
N LYS A 394 12.45 -24.19 7.33
CA LYS A 394 13.71 -24.71 7.87
C LYS A 394 14.17 -23.93 9.11
N ARG A 395 14.14 -22.59 9.04
CA ARG A 395 14.59 -21.71 10.13
C ARG A 395 13.77 -21.93 11.42
N LYS A 396 12.47 -22.11 11.26
CA LYS A 396 11.55 -22.35 12.38
C LYS A 396 11.46 -23.82 12.79
N ASP A 397 12.09 -24.74 12.04
CA ASP A 397 11.98 -26.22 12.22
C ASP A 397 10.51 -26.68 12.26
N ILE A 398 9.70 -26.21 11.29
CA ILE A 398 8.26 -26.55 11.21
C ILE A 398 8.10 -27.92 10.54
N ARG A 399 7.36 -28.81 11.16
CA ARG A 399 7.08 -30.17 10.68
C ARG A 399 5.58 -30.43 10.59
N ILE A 400 5.18 -31.21 9.61
CA ILE A 400 3.78 -31.67 9.51
C ILE A 400 3.47 -32.55 10.74
N GLY A 401 2.38 -32.26 11.43
CA GLY A 401 2.00 -32.87 12.68
C GLY A 401 2.34 -32.05 13.93
N ASP A 402 3.14 -30.96 13.79
CA ASP A 402 3.46 -30.07 14.91
C ASP A 402 2.22 -29.41 15.52
N GLN A 403 2.22 -29.25 16.83
CA GLN A 403 1.46 -28.19 17.47
C GLN A 403 2.20 -26.87 17.23
N VAL A 404 1.50 -25.88 16.69
CA VAL A 404 2.07 -24.59 16.31
C VAL A 404 1.39 -23.44 17.02
N VAL A 405 2.15 -22.43 17.39
CA VAL A 405 1.63 -21.15 17.83
C VAL A 405 1.31 -20.34 16.59
N LEU A 406 0.02 -20.15 16.36
CA LEU A 406 -0.52 -19.29 15.31
C LEU A 406 -0.72 -17.90 15.87
N GLN A 407 -0.36 -16.88 15.11
CA GLN A 407 -0.58 -15.48 15.45
C GLN A 407 -1.37 -14.82 14.35
N ARG A 408 -2.35 -14.00 14.74
CA ARG A 408 -2.98 -13.02 13.88
C ARG A 408 -2.71 -11.63 14.45
N ALA A 409 -1.85 -10.87 13.77
CA ALA A 409 -1.52 -9.51 14.15
C ALA A 409 -2.43 -8.55 13.39
N GLY A 410 -3.31 -7.87 14.10
CA GLY A 410 -4.35 -7.06 13.46
C GLY A 410 -5.26 -7.93 12.59
N ASP A 411 -5.80 -7.35 11.52
CA ASP A 411 -6.72 -8.04 10.60
C ASP A 411 -6.03 -8.71 9.40
N VAL A 412 -4.76 -9.09 9.53
CA VAL A 412 -3.92 -9.56 8.43
C VAL A 412 -3.66 -11.06 8.49
N ILE A 413 -3.01 -11.60 7.49
CA ILE A 413 -2.79 -13.02 7.21
C ILE A 413 -2.28 -13.77 8.44
N PRO A 414 -2.97 -14.87 8.88
CA PRO A 414 -2.47 -15.72 9.94
C PRO A 414 -1.10 -16.30 9.60
N GLN A 415 -0.17 -16.25 10.54
CA GLN A 415 1.16 -16.81 10.38
C GLN A 415 1.55 -17.73 11.53
N ILE A 416 2.36 -18.74 11.25
CA ILE A 416 2.96 -19.58 12.28
C ILE A 416 4.15 -18.84 12.88
N VAL A 417 4.08 -18.56 14.19
CA VAL A 417 5.18 -17.95 14.94
C VAL A 417 6.30 -18.94 15.17
N ARG A 418 5.94 -20.12 15.77
CA ARG A 418 6.87 -21.21 16.05
C ARG A 418 6.11 -22.52 16.27
N PRO A 419 6.75 -23.68 16.10
CA PRO A 419 6.26 -24.94 16.61
C PRO A 419 6.42 -25.01 18.14
N ILE A 420 5.68 -25.90 18.78
CA ILE A 420 5.85 -26.26 20.18
C ILE A 420 6.65 -27.58 20.21
N ALA A 421 7.98 -27.45 20.11
CA ALA A 421 8.88 -28.58 19.98
C ALA A 421 8.77 -29.58 21.16
N GLU A 422 8.42 -29.06 22.36
CA GLU A 422 8.22 -29.86 23.57
C GLU A 422 6.99 -30.76 23.51
N ALA A 423 6.05 -30.47 22.60
CA ALA A 423 4.84 -31.27 22.40
C ALA A 423 5.01 -32.39 21.36
N ARG A 424 6.17 -32.48 20.70
CA ARG A 424 6.46 -33.50 19.69
C ARG A 424 6.54 -34.87 20.32
N ASP A 425 5.91 -35.87 19.70
CA ASP A 425 5.92 -37.27 20.11
C ASP A 425 6.75 -38.20 19.19
N GLY A 426 7.35 -37.63 18.13
CA GLY A 426 8.19 -38.33 17.14
C GLY A 426 7.42 -38.83 15.92
N THR A 427 6.12 -38.48 15.80
CA THR A 427 5.31 -38.80 14.61
C THR A 427 5.37 -37.68 13.53
N GLU A 428 5.92 -36.54 13.89
CA GLU A 428 6.04 -35.37 13.03
C GLU A 428 6.99 -35.61 11.84
N LYS A 429 6.61 -35.08 10.69
CA LYS A 429 7.34 -35.31 9.44
C LYS A 429 7.96 -34.02 8.92
N ASP A 430 9.23 -34.09 8.53
CA ASP A 430 9.88 -32.99 7.83
C ASP A 430 9.15 -32.71 6.50
N PHE A 431 8.95 -31.43 6.19
CA PHE A 431 8.42 -31.03 4.90
C PHE A 431 9.56 -30.90 3.87
N ILE A 432 9.47 -31.70 2.80
CA ILE A 432 10.42 -31.62 1.68
C ILE A 432 9.84 -30.70 0.62
N PHE A 433 10.48 -29.58 0.41
CA PHE A 433 10.04 -28.61 -0.59
C PHE A 433 10.20 -29.19 -2.01
N PRO A 434 9.18 -29.15 -2.88
CA PRO A 434 9.23 -29.81 -4.18
C PRO A 434 10.23 -29.13 -5.13
N GLU A 435 11.00 -29.96 -5.86
CA GLU A 435 11.90 -29.52 -6.94
C GLU A 435 11.18 -29.37 -8.29
N THR A 436 9.94 -29.83 -8.37
CA THR A 436 9.07 -29.70 -9.53
C THR A 436 7.76 -29.04 -9.14
N CYS A 437 7.16 -28.31 -10.06
CA CYS A 437 5.87 -27.67 -9.86
C CYS A 437 4.76 -28.72 -9.63
N PRO A 438 3.98 -28.60 -8.55
CA PRO A 438 2.89 -29.56 -8.28
C PRO A 438 1.76 -29.53 -9.29
N VAL A 439 1.65 -28.45 -10.09
CA VAL A 439 0.58 -28.28 -11.07
C VAL A 439 1.00 -28.79 -12.47
N CYS A 440 2.19 -28.40 -12.96
CA CYS A 440 2.60 -28.72 -14.34
C CYS A 440 3.80 -29.67 -14.42
N SER A 441 4.34 -30.13 -13.30
CA SER A 441 5.48 -31.04 -13.19
C SER A 441 6.80 -30.53 -13.82
N ARG A 442 6.85 -29.29 -14.29
CA ARG A 442 8.09 -28.66 -14.77
C ARG A 442 9.03 -28.34 -13.63
N PRO A 443 10.35 -28.21 -13.88
CA PRO A 443 11.29 -27.84 -12.83
C PRO A 443 10.88 -26.57 -12.10
N ALA A 444 11.05 -26.59 -10.77
CA ALA A 444 10.92 -25.43 -9.91
C ALA A 444 12.31 -25.03 -9.44
N ILE A 445 12.89 -23.99 -10.06
CA ILE A 445 14.25 -23.51 -9.77
C ILE A 445 14.24 -22.39 -8.74
N ARG A 446 15.30 -22.35 -7.94
CA ARG A 446 15.57 -21.24 -7.04
C ARG A 446 16.78 -20.49 -7.56
N PRO A 447 16.61 -19.27 -8.09
CA PRO A 447 17.72 -18.44 -8.53
C PRO A 447 18.69 -18.17 -7.37
N GLU A 448 19.97 -18.02 -7.69
CA GLU A 448 20.98 -17.68 -6.70
C GLU A 448 20.67 -16.33 -6.06
N GLY A 449 20.72 -16.27 -4.72
CA GLY A 449 20.36 -15.06 -3.96
C GLY A 449 18.85 -14.86 -3.72
N GLU A 450 17.96 -15.70 -4.29
CA GLU A 450 16.53 -15.63 -4.02
C GLU A 450 16.07 -16.66 -2.98
N ALA A 451 15.12 -16.25 -2.11
CA ALA A 451 14.50 -17.14 -1.11
C ALA A 451 13.36 -17.99 -1.70
N VAL A 452 12.84 -17.65 -2.89
CA VAL A 452 11.65 -18.25 -3.47
C VAL A 452 12.00 -19.15 -4.64
N ARG A 453 11.52 -20.41 -4.57
CA ARG A 453 11.59 -21.35 -5.67
C ARG A 453 10.47 -21.08 -6.67
N ARG A 454 10.74 -21.18 -7.98
CA ARG A 454 9.81 -20.80 -9.03
C ARG A 454 9.64 -21.89 -10.09
N CYS A 455 8.39 -22.12 -10.46
CA CYS A 455 8.03 -22.94 -11.61
C CYS A 455 8.45 -22.26 -12.91
N THR A 456 9.15 -22.99 -13.78
CA THR A 456 9.60 -22.52 -15.09
C THR A 456 8.53 -22.67 -16.19
N GLY A 457 7.32 -23.05 -15.84
CA GLY A 457 6.25 -23.42 -16.79
C GLY A 457 5.63 -22.26 -17.57
N GLY A 458 5.74 -21.01 -17.11
CA GLY A 458 5.14 -19.86 -17.80
C GLY A 458 3.65 -20.07 -18.11
N PHE A 459 3.22 -19.74 -19.33
CA PHE A 459 1.86 -19.99 -19.80
C PHE A 459 1.52 -21.48 -19.95
N SER A 460 2.49 -22.37 -20.02
CA SER A 460 2.23 -23.81 -20.05
C SER A 460 1.87 -24.38 -18.67
N CYS A 461 2.00 -23.60 -17.60
CA CYS A 461 1.54 -23.95 -16.27
C CYS A 461 0.15 -23.35 -16.04
N GLU A 462 -0.86 -24.20 -15.90
CA GLU A 462 -2.26 -23.78 -15.72
C GLU A 462 -2.42 -22.74 -14.60
N ALA A 463 -1.80 -22.96 -13.43
CA ALA A 463 -1.89 -22.02 -12.32
C ALA A 463 -1.30 -20.64 -12.69
N GLN A 464 -0.14 -20.61 -13.36
CA GLN A 464 0.46 -19.33 -13.79
C GLN A 464 -0.37 -18.66 -14.88
N ALA A 465 -0.88 -19.42 -15.85
CA ALA A 465 -1.69 -18.90 -16.95
C ALA A 465 -2.97 -18.25 -16.43
N VAL A 466 -3.72 -18.95 -15.57
CA VAL A 466 -4.95 -18.42 -14.98
C VAL A 466 -4.68 -17.15 -14.17
N GLU A 467 -3.68 -17.14 -13.30
CA GLU A 467 -3.36 -15.98 -12.47
C GLU A 467 -2.82 -14.78 -13.29
N ARG A 468 -2.12 -15.04 -14.42
CA ARG A 468 -1.71 -14.00 -15.37
C ARG A 468 -2.93 -13.41 -16.11
N LEU A 469 -3.88 -14.24 -16.52
CA LEU A 469 -5.11 -13.80 -17.17
C LEU A 469 -5.99 -12.97 -16.22
N LYS A 470 -6.14 -13.39 -14.94
CA LYS A 470 -6.83 -12.60 -13.91
C LYS A 470 -6.19 -11.23 -13.73
N HIS A 471 -4.85 -11.20 -13.63
CA HIS A 471 -4.13 -9.94 -13.55
C HIS A 471 -4.33 -9.06 -14.79
N PHE A 472 -4.30 -9.67 -16.00
CA PHE A 472 -4.44 -8.95 -17.25
C PHE A 472 -5.79 -8.22 -17.37
N VAL A 473 -6.88 -8.83 -16.88
CA VAL A 473 -8.22 -8.23 -16.90
C VAL A 473 -8.55 -7.39 -15.67
N SER A 474 -7.65 -7.33 -14.67
CA SER A 474 -7.87 -6.62 -13.42
C SER A 474 -8.04 -5.11 -13.62
N ARG A 475 -8.61 -4.43 -12.61
CA ARG A 475 -8.98 -3.01 -12.65
C ARG A 475 -7.81 -2.07 -13.02
N ASN A 476 -6.61 -2.35 -12.51
CA ASN A 476 -5.43 -1.52 -12.79
C ASN A 476 -4.75 -1.87 -14.13
N ALA A 477 -5.17 -2.96 -14.77
CA ALA A 477 -4.72 -3.42 -16.08
C ALA A 477 -5.77 -3.06 -17.15
N PHE A 478 -6.40 -4.05 -17.79
CA PHE A 478 -7.40 -3.78 -18.82
C PHE A 478 -8.77 -3.38 -18.28
N ASP A 479 -9.10 -3.71 -17.01
CA ASP A 479 -10.37 -3.34 -16.36
C ASP A 479 -11.60 -3.71 -17.22
N ILE A 480 -11.73 -4.99 -17.55
CA ILE A 480 -12.82 -5.51 -18.42
C ILE A 480 -14.01 -5.87 -17.54
N ASP A 481 -15.05 -5.05 -17.58
CA ASP A 481 -16.30 -5.30 -16.87
C ASP A 481 -16.94 -6.63 -17.28
N GLY A 482 -17.35 -7.42 -16.27
CA GLY A 482 -17.95 -8.73 -16.49
C GLY A 482 -16.97 -9.88 -16.72
N LEU A 483 -15.64 -9.60 -16.75
CA LEU A 483 -14.59 -10.60 -16.89
C LEU A 483 -13.74 -10.70 -15.62
N GLY A 484 -14.37 -11.15 -14.53
CA GLY A 484 -13.68 -11.36 -13.26
C GLY A 484 -13.01 -12.73 -13.14
N ASP A 485 -12.42 -13.00 -11.97
CA ASP A 485 -11.65 -14.22 -11.67
C ASP A 485 -12.41 -15.50 -12.03
N ARG A 486 -13.70 -15.57 -11.66
CA ARG A 486 -14.55 -16.74 -11.90
C ARG A 486 -14.77 -16.98 -13.40
N GLN A 487 -15.03 -15.93 -14.17
CA GLN A 487 -15.20 -16.03 -15.62
C GLN A 487 -13.91 -16.44 -16.31
N ILE A 488 -12.78 -15.90 -15.90
CA ILE A 488 -11.45 -16.29 -16.41
C ILE A 488 -11.19 -17.78 -16.16
N GLU A 489 -11.41 -18.27 -14.95
CA GLU A 489 -11.27 -19.71 -14.63
C GLU A 489 -12.18 -20.57 -15.49
N GLN A 490 -13.44 -20.20 -15.61
CA GLN A 490 -14.43 -20.92 -16.43
C GLN A 490 -14.02 -20.93 -17.90
N PHE A 491 -13.65 -19.80 -18.49
CA PHE A 491 -13.27 -19.72 -19.90
C PHE A 491 -11.93 -20.42 -20.17
N TYR A 492 -11.03 -20.42 -19.18
CA TYR A 492 -9.79 -21.19 -19.24
C TYR A 492 -10.08 -22.71 -19.30
N GLN A 493 -10.96 -23.21 -18.43
CA GLN A 493 -11.36 -24.62 -18.39
C GLN A 493 -12.09 -25.04 -19.66
N LEU A 494 -12.93 -24.17 -20.23
CA LEU A 494 -13.62 -24.39 -21.53
C LEU A 494 -12.64 -24.33 -22.73
N GLY A 495 -11.39 -23.92 -22.51
CA GLY A 495 -10.39 -23.77 -23.55
C GLY A 495 -10.61 -22.56 -24.47
N TRP A 496 -11.46 -21.62 -24.05
CA TRP A 496 -11.76 -20.40 -24.83
C TRP A 496 -10.72 -19.33 -24.66
N VAL A 497 -10.11 -19.25 -23.45
CA VAL A 497 -9.07 -18.28 -23.10
C VAL A 497 -7.89 -19.03 -22.49
N LYS A 498 -6.78 -19.08 -23.19
CA LYS A 498 -5.51 -19.67 -22.74
C LYS A 498 -4.41 -18.62 -22.64
N ARG A 499 -4.51 -17.55 -23.44
CA ARG A 499 -3.57 -16.43 -23.54
C ARG A 499 -4.35 -15.10 -23.54
N PRO A 500 -3.71 -13.97 -23.23
CA PRO A 500 -4.36 -12.65 -23.27
C PRO A 500 -5.02 -12.29 -24.60
N SER A 501 -4.40 -12.64 -25.73
CA SER A 501 -4.95 -12.41 -27.08
C SER A 501 -6.31 -13.10 -27.32
N ASP A 502 -6.56 -14.26 -26.69
CA ASP A 502 -7.83 -14.99 -26.82
C ASP A 502 -9.01 -14.19 -26.25
N ILE A 503 -8.78 -13.33 -25.25
CA ILE A 503 -9.81 -12.49 -24.63
C ILE A 503 -10.46 -11.60 -25.67
N PHE A 504 -9.68 -11.03 -26.59
CA PHE A 504 -10.18 -10.10 -27.62
C PHE A 504 -10.87 -10.81 -28.77
N ARG A 505 -10.86 -12.15 -28.77
CA ARG A 505 -11.60 -13.03 -29.72
C ARG A 505 -12.88 -13.60 -29.10
N LEU A 506 -13.15 -13.37 -27.81
CA LEU A 506 -14.39 -13.85 -27.15
C LEU A 506 -15.69 -13.32 -27.79
N ALA A 507 -15.63 -12.23 -28.52
CA ALA A 507 -16.76 -11.75 -29.30
C ALA A 507 -17.30 -12.79 -30.29
N GLU A 508 -16.44 -13.68 -30.82
CA GLU A 508 -16.80 -14.77 -31.72
C GLU A 508 -17.60 -15.88 -31.01
N LYS A 509 -17.58 -15.88 -29.67
CA LYS A 509 -18.26 -16.87 -28.81
C LYS A 509 -19.45 -16.30 -28.03
N ARG A 510 -19.99 -15.16 -28.50
CA ARG A 510 -21.05 -14.43 -27.84
C ARG A 510 -22.25 -15.32 -27.47
N ASP A 511 -22.71 -16.17 -28.40
CA ASP A 511 -23.89 -17.02 -28.19
C ASP A 511 -23.58 -18.17 -27.21
N GLU A 512 -22.39 -18.77 -27.29
CA GLU A 512 -21.93 -19.79 -26.35
C GLU A 512 -21.80 -19.21 -24.94
N ILE A 513 -21.36 -17.93 -24.80
CA ILE A 513 -21.29 -17.21 -23.52
C ILE A 513 -22.70 -16.99 -22.95
N ALA A 514 -23.66 -16.60 -23.78
CA ALA A 514 -25.04 -16.38 -23.35
C ALA A 514 -25.72 -17.66 -22.82
N ASP A 515 -25.34 -18.83 -23.32
CA ASP A 515 -25.85 -20.14 -22.91
C ASP A 515 -25.24 -20.64 -21.57
N LEU A 516 -24.22 -19.99 -21.04
CA LEU A 516 -23.63 -20.40 -19.77
C LEU A 516 -24.54 -20.10 -18.58
N SER A 517 -24.53 -20.99 -17.57
CA SER A 517 -25.30 -20.81 -16.35
C SER A 517 -24.89 -19.52 -15.62
N GLY A 518 -25.84 -18.65 -15.34
CA GLY A 518 -25.65 -17.34 -14.74
C GLY A 518 -25.24 -16.22 -15.69
N MET A 519 -25.16 -16.51 -16.99
CA MET A 519 -25.05 -15.54 -18.07
C MET A 519 -26.40 -15.53 -18.86
N GLY A 520 -26.55 -14.58 -19.74
CA GLY A 520 -27.70 -14.45 -20.61
C GLY A 520 -27.34 -13.43 -21.68
N ASP A 521 -28.22 -13.24 -22.69
CA ASP A 521 -27.96 -12.34 -23.82
C ASP A 521 -27.41 -10.99 -23.42
N LYS A 522 -28.04 -10.32 -22.43
CA LYS A 522 -27.64 -9.02 -21.98
C LYS A 522 -26.23 -9.02 -21.33
N SER A 523 -25.89 -10.07 -20.57
CA SER A 523 -24.58 -10.19 -19.93
C SER A 523 -23.50 -10.48 -20.96
N ALA A 524 -23.78 -11.34 -21.93
CA ALA A 524 -22.88 -11.63 -23.04
C ALA A 524 -22.65 -10.39 -23.93
N ASP A 525 -23.68 -9.62 -24.25
CA ASP A 525 -23.57 -8.38 -25.01
C ASP A 525 -22.74 -7.33 -24.27
N ASN A 526 -22.98 -7.17 -22.97
CA ASN A 526 -22.21 -6.25 -22.13
C ASN A 526 -20.72 -6.65 -22.06
N LEU A 527 -20.43 -7.93 -21.87
CA LEU A 527 -19.06 -8.44 -21.85
C LEU A 527 -18.35 -8.20 -23.20
N VAL A 528 -18.98 -8.53 -24.32
CA VAL A 528 -18.41 -8.30 -25.66
C VAL A 528 -18.19 -6.80 -25.91
N ALA A 529 -19.10 -5.94 -25.46
CA ALA A 529 -18.95 -4.50 -25.55
C ALA A 529 -17.77 -3.99 -24.68
N ALA A 530 -17.66 -4.48 -23.44
CA ALA A 530 -16.54 -4.13 -22.54
C ALA A 530 -15.19 -4.54 -23.12
N ILE A 531 -15.07 -5.77 -23.64
CA ILE A 531 -13.85 -6.24 -24.33
C ILE A 531 -13.51 -5.36 -25.52
N THR A 532 -14.53 -5.02 -26.35
CA THR A 532 -14.32 -4.19 -27.52
C THR A 532 -13.84 -2.80 -27.17
N GLN A 533 -14.42 -2.19 -26.15
CA GLN A 533 -14.01 -0.87 -25.65
C GLN A 533 -12.56 -0.85 -25.17
N ARG A 534 -12.07 -1.94 -24.58
CA ARG A 534 -10.71 -2.06 -24.06
C ARG A 534 -9.65 -2.41 -25.09
N LYS A 535 -10.00 -2.52 -26.36
CA LYS A 535 -9.00 -2.61 -27.45
C LYS A 535 -8.18 -1.33 -27.59
N ASP A 536 -8.76 -0.19 -27.20
CA ASP A 536 -8.05 1.09 -27.08
C ASP A 536 -7.61 1.26 -25.62
N ILE A 537 -6.30 1.27 -25.37
CA ILE A 537 -5.73 1.32 -24.02
C ILE A 537 -4.40 2.06 -23.99
N GLU A 538 -4.12 2.75 -22.89
CA GLU A 538 -2.83 3.36 -22.65
C GLU A 538 -1.70 2.32 -22.59
N LEU A 539 -0.60 2.57 -23.30
CA LEU A 539 0.58 1.69 -23.33
C LEU A 539 1.13 1.36 -21.95
N ALA A 540 1.09 2.30 -21.00
CA ALA A 540 1.52 2.08 -19.64
C ALA A 540 0.68 1.00 -18.92
N ARG A 541 -0.64 1.05 -19.10
CA ARG A 541 -1.56 0.03 -18.57
C ARG A 541 -1.36 -1.33 -19.24
N PHE A 542 -1.13 -1.33 -20.55
CA PHE A 542 -0.79 -2.54 -21.29
C PHE A 542 0.48 -3.20 -20.76
N ILE A 543 1.59 -2.45 -20.60
CA ILE A 543 2.85 -2.98 -20.06
C ILE A 543 2.66 -3.55 -18.65
N PHE A 544 1.89 -2.86 -17.81
CA PHE A 544 1.54 -3.36 -16.47
C PHE A 544 0.72 -4.65 -16.54
N ALA A 545 -0.25 -4.74 -17.46
CA ALA A 545 -1.11 -5.91 -17.65
C ALA A 545 -0.35 -7.17 -18.06
N LEU A 546 0.79 -7.05 -18.74
CA LEU A 546 1.65 -8.19 -19.08
C LEU A 546 2.14 -8.94 -17.83
N GLY A 547 2.08 -8.32 -16.67
CA GLY A 547 2.43 -8.93 -15.39
C GLY A 547 3.89 -9.35 -15.29
N ILE A 548 4.77 -8.63 -15.98
CA ILE A 548 6.23 -8.83 -15.94
C ILE A 548 6.71 -8.59 -14.51
N ARG A 549 7.58 -9.47 -14.05
CA ARG A 549 8.14 -9.39 -12.71
C ARG A 549 8.87 -8.06 -12.50
N GLN A 550 8.78 -7.49 -11.31
CA GLN A 550 9.35 -6.18 -10.92
C GLN A 550 8.76 -4.97 -11.67
N ILE A 551 7.91 -5.17 -12.66
CA ILE A 551 7.29 -4.07 -13.40
C ILE A 551 5.91 -3.80 -12.80
N GLY A 552 5.85 -2.78 -11.91
CA GLY A 552 4.62 -2.19 -11.40
C GLY A 552 4.12 -1.05 -12.29
N GLU A 553 3.03 -0.40 -11.91
CA GLU A 553 2.43 0.72 -12.68
C GLU A 553 3.43 1.87 -12.93
N ALA A 554 4.20 2.27 -11.91
CA ALA A 554 5.19 3.35 -12.04
C ALA A 554 6.28 2.98 -13.06
N THR A 555 6.84 1.78 -12.97
CA THR A 555 7.87 1.31 -13.91
C THR A 555 7.29 1.13 -15.32
N ALA A 556 6.04 0.66 -15.44
CA ALA A 556 5.35 0.53 -16.73
C ALA A 556 5.16 1.90 -17.41
N ARG A 557 4.84 2.97 -16.65
CA ARG A 557 4.78 4.34 -17.19
C ARG A 557 6.13 4.82 -17.70
N LEU A 558 7.21 4.58 -16.97
CA LEU A 558 8.57 4.93 -17.39
C LEU A 558 8.97 4.21 -18.68
N LEU A 559 8.64 2.91 -18.76
CA LEU A 559 8.89 2.11 -19.96
C LEU A 559 8.05 2.59 -21.14
N ALA A 560 6.77 2.88 -20.95
CA ALA A 560 5.87 3.38 -22.01
C ALA A 560 6.34 4.74 -22.54
N PHE A 561 6.90 5.59 -21.68
CA PHE A 561 7.48 6.87 -22.10
C PHE A 561 8.75 6.71 -22.95
N GLN A 562 9.60 5.73 -22.59
CA GLN A 562 10.86 5.48 -23.30
C GLN A 562 10.67 4.63 -24.56
N TYR A 563 9.75 3.67 -24.53
CA TYR A 563 9.46 2.71 -25.61
C TYR A 563 8.00 2.86 -26.01
N PRO A 564 7.68 3.67 -27.04
CA PRO A 564 6.33 4.17 -27.30
C PRO A 564 5.37 3.15 -27.92
N ASP A 565 5.83 1.94 -28.27
CA ASP A 565 5.03 0.88 -28.88
C ASP A 565 5.64 -0.51 -28.63
N ILE A 566 4.90 -1.55 -28.98
CA ILE A 566 5.35 -2.96 -28.86
C ILE A 566 6.58 -3.23 -29.73
N PRO A 567 6.67 -2.78 -31.00
CA PRO A 567 7.89 -2.95 -31.80
C PRO A 567 9.14 -2.40 -31.13
N ALA A 568 9.06 -1.24 -30.45
CA ALA A 568 10.17 -0.67 -29.72
C ALA A 568 10.60 -1.54 -28.52
N LEU A 569 9.63 -2.11 -27.77
CA LEU A 569 9.91 -3.06 -26.69
C LEU A 569 10.56 -4.36 -27.24
N LEU A 570 10.08 -4.89 -28.34
CA LEU A 570 10.67 -6.06 -28.96
C LEU A 570 12.09 -5.79 -29.52
N SER A 571 12.36 -4.57 -30.02
CA SER A 571 13.70 -4.14 -30.42
C SER A 571 14.65 -4.09 -29.23
N LEU A 572 14.21 -3.52 -28.10
CA LEU A 572 14.96 -3.55 -26.85
C LEU A 572 15.39 -4.98 -26.47
N GLY A 573 14.45 -5.94 -26.51
CA GLY A 573 14.76 -7.35 -26.20
C GLY A 573 15.83 -7.98 -27.11
N ARG A 574 15.94 -7.49 -28.35
CA ARG A 574 16.95 -7.95 -29.32
C ARG A 574 18.32 -7.27 -29.14
N GLU A 575 18.31 -5.96 -28.83
CA GLU A 575 19.49 -5.10 -28.79
C GLU A 575 20.19 -5.12 -27.43
N ALA A 576 19.44 -5.31 -26.33
CA ALA A 576 19.95 -5.28 -24.96
C ALA A 576 20.42 -6.65 -24.43
N LYS A 577 20.78 -7.60 -25.31
CA LYS A 577 21.23 -8.95 -24.91
C LYS A 577 22.56 -8.94 -24.16
N ASP A 578 23.42 -7.98 -24.45
CA ASP A 578 24.72 -7.82 -23.80
C ASP A 578 24.62 -6.66 -22.79
N LYS A 579 25.13 -6.87 -21.57
CA LYS A 579 25.16 -5.84 -20.52
C LYS A 579 25.99 -4.60 -20.90
N ASP A 580 26.93 -4.76 -21.81
CA ASP A 580 27.74 -3.65 -22.32
C ASP A 580 27.10 -2.94 -23.55
N SER A 581 25.95 -3.44 -24.04
CA SER A 581 25.25 -2.80 -25.16
C SER A 581 24.67 -1.43 -24.78
N GLU A 582 24.61 -0.53 -25.76
CA GLU A 582 24.02 0.80 -25.56
C GLU A 582 22.56 0.70 -25.06
N ALA A 583 21.78 -0.21 -25.65
CA ALA A 583 20.39 -0.44 -25.26
C ALA A 583 20.23 -0.91 -23.80
N TYR A 584 21.14 -1.79 -23.30
CA TYR A 584 21.12 -2.21 -21.91
C TYR A 584 21.50 -1.06 -20.96
N LEU A 585 22.51 -0.28 -21.32
CA LEU A 585 22.93 0.89 -20.53
C LEU A 585 21.86 1.99 -20.51
N GLU A 586 21.16 2.21 -21.62
CA GLU A 586 20.02 3.12 -21.68
C GLU A 586 18.85 2.63 -20.79
N LEU A 587 18.51 1.35 -20.85
CA LEU A 587 17.46 0.75 -20.01
C LEU A 587 17.78 0.90 -18.52
N THR A 588 18.99 0.56 -18.10
CA THR A 588 19.39 0.62 -16.68
C THR A 588 19.67 2.03 -16.18
N ALA A 589 19.72 3.02 -17.08
CA ALA A 589 19.82 4.43 -16.74
C ALA A 589 18.47 5.08 -16.42
N ILE A 590 17.36 4.42 -16.78
CA ILE A 590 16.00 4.88 -16.41
C ILE A 590 15.89 4.78 -14.89
N ASP A 591 15.39 5.85 -14.25
CA ASP A 591 15.17 5.84 -12.81
C ASP A 591 14.27 4.65 -12.40
N GLN A 592 14.57 4.01 -11.27
CA GLN A 592 13.90 2.80 -10.77
C GLN A 592 14.08 1.52 -11.62
N ILE A 593 14.84 1.55 -12.71
CA ILE A 593 15.17 0.34 -13.51
C ILE A 593 16.63 -0.05 -13.27
N GLY A 594 16.85 -0.82 -12.19
CA GLY A 594 18.15 -1.42 -11.92
C GLY A 594 18.38 -2.74 -12.69
N GLU A 595 19.54 -3.36 -12.49
CA GLU A 595 19.93 -4.62 -13.18
C GLU A 595 18.90 -5.74 -13.00
N LEU A 596 18.24 -5.85 -11.85
CA LEU A 596 17.22 -6.87 -11.55
C LEU A 596 15.95 -6.68 -12.40
N VAL A 597 15.45 -5.45 -12.49
CA VAL A 597 14.27 -5.11 -13.30
C VAL A 597 14.58 -5.30 -14.78
N ALA A 598 15.75 -4.84 -15.21
CA ALA A 598 16.24 -5.02 -16.58
C ALA A 598 16.35 -6.50 -16.95
N SER A 599 16.91 -7.33 -16.05
CA SER A 599 17.04 -8.79 -16.26
C SER A 599 15.67 -9.47 -16.40
N ASP A 600 14.70 -9.12 -15.55
CA ASP A 600 13.35 -9.69 -15.62
C ASP A 600 12.60 -9.25 -16.88
N LEU A 601 12.72 -7.98 -17.29
CA LEU A 601 12.14 -7.48 -18.55
C LEU A 601 12.74 -8.16 -19.77
N LEU A 602 14.07 -8.19 -19.85
CA LEU A 602 14.78 -8.79 -20.99
C LEU A 602 14.56 -10.31 -21.05
N GLY A 603 14.48 -10.98 -19.90
CA GLY A 603 14.09 -12.39 -19.83
C GLY A 603 12.68 -12.65 -20.38
N PHE A 604 11.73 -11.75 -20.10
CA PHE A 604 10.37 -11.81 -20.67
C PHE A 604 10.37 -11.58 -22.19
N LEU A 605 11.14 -10.60 -22.65
CA LEU A 605 11.27 -10.25 -24.10
C LEU A 605 12.15 -11.24 -24.89
N ALA A 606 12.84 -12.16 -24.24
CA ALA A 606 13.64 -13.20 -24.87
C ALA A 606 12.85 -14.52 -25.06
N ASP A 607 11.71 -14.67 -24.40
CA ASP A 607 10.87 -15.87 -24.47
C ASP A 607 10.01 -15.83 -25.72
N GLU A 608 10.12 -16.87 -26.58
CA GLU A 608 9.42 -16.93 -27.87
C GLU A 608 7.89 -16.94 -27.71
N ASP A 609 7.35 -17.56 -26.67
CA ASP A 609 5.91 -17.58 -26.40
C ASP A 609 5.39 -16.17 -26.06
N ASN A 610 6.17 -15.38 -25.31
CA ASN A 610 5.84 -14.00 -24.97
C ASN A 610 5.97 -13.07 -26.20
N ILE A 611 6.99 -13.28 -27.05
CA ILE A 611 7.18 -12.49 -28.27
C ILE A 611 5.98 -12.70 -29.22
N ASN A 612 5.60 -13.94 -29.47
CA ASN A 612 4.46 -14.27 -30.32
C ASN A 612 3.16 -13.67 -29.77
N GLU A 613 2.97 -13.69 -28.44
CA GLU A 613 1.81 -13.10 -27.79
C GLU A 613 1.79 -11.57 -27.93
N LEU A 614 2.93 -10.91 -27.79
CA LEU A 614 3.04 -9.45 -28.00
C LEU A 614 2.73 -9.07 -29.45
N GLU A 615 3.25 -9.83 -30.43
CA GLU A 615 2.95 -9.59 -31.85
C GLU A 615 1.46 -9.78 -32.18
N GLU A 616 0.78 -10.77 -31.57
CA GLU A 616 -0.67 -10.95 -31.71
C GLU A 616 -1.45 -9.80 -31.07
N LEU A 617 -1.04 -9.34 -29.88
CA LEU A 617 -1.70 -8.24 -29.18
C LEU A 617 -1.50 -6.90 -29.93
N ASP A 618 -0.36 -6.70 -30.57
CA ASP A 618 -0.08 -5.50 -31.40
C ASP A 618 -1.06 -5.39 -32.59
N ILE A 619 -1.50 -6.53 -33.14
CA ILE A 619 -2.50 -6.58 -34.21
C ILE A 619 -3.92 -6.32 -33.72
N LEU A 620 -4.24 -6.74 -32.48
CA LEU A 620 -5.59 -6.72 -31.91
C LEU A 620 -5.93 -5.42 -31.18
N LEU A 621 -4.91 -4.69 -30.71
CA LEU A 621 -5.04 -3.54 -29.83
C LEU A 621 -4.60 -2.23 -30.52
N SER A 622 -5.16 -1.13 -30.06
CA SER A 622 -4.74 0.23 -30.34
C SER A 622 -4.11 0.79 -29.07
N LEU A 623 -2.78 0.90 -29.04
CA LEU A 623 -2.04 1.34 -27.87
C LEU A 623 -1.77 2.82 -27.95
N GLU A 624 -2.23 3.58 -26.96
CA GLU A 624 -1.97 5.00 -26.83
C GLU A 624 -0.66 5.21 -26.06
N ALA A 625 0.35 5.76 -26.75
CA ALA A 625 1.57 6.21 -26.09
C ALA A 625 1.27 7.38 -25.13
N PRO A 626 1.95 7.48 -23.96
CA PRO A 626 1.75 8.61 -23.08
C PRO A 626 2.07 9.90 -23.82
N GLU A 627 1.15 10.87 -23.79
CA GLU A 627 1.41 12.20 -24.31
C GLU A 627 2.59 12.82 -23.57
N ALA A 628 3.60 13.25 -24.29
CA ALA A 628 4.62 14.11 -23.71
C ALA A 628 3.92 15.37 -23.19
N PRO A 629 4.23 15.84 -21.96
CA PRO A 629 3.65 17.07 -21.45
C PRO A 629 3.80 18.17 -22.52
N GLN A 630 2.69 18.58 -23.10
CA GLN A 630 2.67 19.70 -24.04
C GLN A 630 2.88 20.98 -23.22
N GLN A 631 4.14 21.34 -23.03
CA GLN A 631 4.51 22.69 -22.64
C GLN A 631 5.24 23.33 -23.83
N ASP A 632 4.96 24.56 -24.09
CA ASP A 632 5.77 25.46 -24.98
C ASP A 632 7.15 25.66 -24.31
N SER A 633 7.91 24.60 -24.18
CA SER A 633 9.25 24.61 -23.59
C SER A 633 10.28 24.30 -24.66
N PRO A 634 11.41 25.02 -24.67
CA PRO A 634 12.55 24.69 -25.53
C PRO A 634 13.08 23.26 -25.36
N LEU A 635 12.72 22.61 -24.26
CA LEU A 635 13.14 21.26 -23.89
C LEU A 635 12.16 20.18 -24.33
N SER A 636 10.96 20.54 -24.79
CA SER A 636 9.93 19.57 -25.19
C SER A 636 10.43 18.65 -26.31
N GLY A 637 10.36 17.33 -26.08
CA GLY A 637 10.81 16.30 -27.01
C GLY A 637 12.33 16.15 -27.14
N LYS A 638 13.14 16.92 -26.37
CA LYS A 638 14.59 16.87 -26.39
C LYS A 638 15.14 15.81 -25.45
N THR A 639 16.23 15.15 -25.86
CA THR A 639 16.94 14.19 -25.01
C THR A 639 18.10 14.88 -24.30
N ILE A 640 18.12 14.84 -22.96
CA ILE A 640 19.09 15.54 -22.11
C ILE A 640 19.85 14.54 -21.24
N VAL A 641 21.17 14.74 -21.11
CA VAL A 641 22.03 14.01 -20.20
C VAL A 641 22.67 14.97 -19.21
N PHE A 642 22.60 14.67 -17.91
CA PHE A 642 23.28 15.41 -16.85
C PHE A 642 24.57 14.71 -16.44
N THR A 643 25.69 15.45 -16.36
CA THR A 643 27.00 14.93 -15.97
C THR A 643 27.74 15.91 -15.05
N GLY A 644 28.65 15.42 -14.22
CA GLY A 644 29.33 16.24 -13.21
C GLY A 644 28.47 16.59 -12.02
N THR A 645 28.98 17.43 -11.12
CA THR A 645 28.28 17.93 -9.94
C THR A 645 27.67 19.29 -10.23
N LEU A 646 26.34 19.40 -10.20
CA LEU A 646 25.64 20.67 -10.32
C LEU A 646 25.79 21.46 -9.01
N GLN A 647 25.87 22.77 -9.08
CA GLN A 647 26.18 23.63 -7.93
C GLN A 647 24.93 24.26 -7.30
N THR A 648 23.88 24.50 -8.10
CA THR A 648 22.68 25.24 -7.66
C THR A 648 21.50 24.30 -7.36
N MET A 649 21.53 23.06 -7.88
CA MET A 649 20.49 22.05 -7.66
C MET A 649 21.08 20.65 -7.65
N SER A 650 20.36 19.69 -7.06
CA SER A 650 20.76 18.28 -7.16
C SER A 650 20.51 17.75 -8.58
N ARG A 651 21.24 16.70 -8.97
CA ARG A 651 21.02 16.05 -10.28
C ARG A 651 19.60 15.52 -10.44
N ASN A 652 18.97 15.07 -9.35
CA ASN A 652 17.60 14.58 -9.36
C ASN A 652 16.59 15.72 -9.54
N GLU A 653 16.83 16.89 -8.96
CA GLU A 653 16.01 18.08 -9.20
C GLU A 653 16.11 18.54 -10.65
N ALA A 654 17.33 18.57 -11.21
CA ALA A 654 17.54 18.94 -12.61
C ALA A 654 16.84 17.98 -13.57
N LYS A 655 16.89 16.66 -13.30
CA LYS A 655 16.16 15.64 -14.05
C LYS A 655 14.65 15.86 -13.98
N ALA A 656 14.09 15.95 -12.76
CA ALA A 656 12.67 16.15 -12.56
C ALA A 656 12.16 17.47 -13.18
N GLN A 657 13.00 18.51 -13.22
CA GLN A 657 12.69 19.77 -13.87
C GLN A 657 12.65 19.62 -15.39
N ALA A 658 13.65 18.94 -15.98
CA ALA A 658 13.70 18.68 -17.42
C ALA A 658 12.50 17.83 -17.88
N GLU A 659 12.16 16.79 -17.13
CA GLU A 659 11.02 15.91 -17.41
C GLU A 659 9.69 16.67 -17.34
N ARG A 660 9.49 17.53 -16.34
CA ARG A 660 8.31 18.40 -16.26
C ARG A 660 8.15 19.33 -17.46
N LEU A 661 9.26 19.67 -18.11
CA LEU A 661 9.31 20.54 -19.30
C LEU A 661 9.27 19.73 -20.61
N GLY A 662 8.94 18.43 -20.54
CA GLY A 662 8.77 17.56 -21.70
C GLY A 662 10.07 17.01 -22.29
N ALA A 663 11.21 17.14 -21.60
CA ALA A 663 12.46 16.51 -22.03
C ALA A 663 12.51 15.02 -21.66
N ARG A 664 13.24 14.24 -22.45
CA ARG A 664 13.65 12.86 -22.12
C ARG A 664 15.01 12.92 -21.43
N VAL A 665 15.12 12.43 -20.20
CA VAL A 665 16.39 12.39 -19.48
C VAL A 665 17.05 11.03 -19.67
N SER A 666 18.25 11.03 -20.24
CA SER A 666 19.04 9.81 -20.47
C SER A 666 20.26 9.74 -19.54
N GLY A 667 20.63 8.53 -19.14
CA GLY A 667 21.82 8.28 -18.34
C GLY A 667 23.12 8.21 -19.14
N SER A 668 23.04 8.04 -20.48
CA SER A 668 24.20 7.91 -21.37
C SER A 668 24.13 8.88 -22.54
N VAL A 669 25.31 9.28 -23.05
CA VAL A 669 25.41 10.16 -24.23
C VAL A 669 25.47 9.32 -25.49
N SER A 670 24.56 9.57 -26.44
CA SER A 670 24.49 8.91 -27.74
C SER A 670 24.30 9.93 -28.86
N SER A 671 24.27 9.48 -30.11
CA SER A 671 23.96 10.33 -31.28
C SER A 671 22.53 10.91 -31.26
N LYS A 672 21.64 10.36 -30.40
CA LYS A 672 20.27 10.84 -30.20
C LYS A 672 20.14 11.86 -29.06
N THR A 673 21.23 12.19 -28.35
CA THR A 673 21.24 13.18 -27.27
C THR A 673 21.28 14.60 -27.88
N ASP A 674 20.31 15.44 -27.50
CA ASP A 674 20.25 16.84 -27.95
C ASP A 674 21.14 17.75 -27.10
N PHE A 675 21.13 17.55 -25.76
CA PHE A 675 21.87 18.37 -24.81
C PHE A 675 22.59 17.56 -23.77
N VAL A 676 23.79 17.97 -23.40
CA VAL A 676 24.50 17.49 -22.23
C VAL A 676 24.71 18.63 -21.26
N VAL A 677 24.09 18.59 -20.09
CA VAL A 677 24.30 19.59 -19.02
C VAL A 677 25.50 19.16 -18.18
N ALA A 678 26.56 19.96 -18.22
CA ALA A 678 27.81 19.70 -17.57
C ALA A 678 28.00 20.56 -16.32
N GLY A 679 28.00 19.94 -15.14
CA GLY A 679 28.43 20.57 -13.90
C GLY A 679 29.94 20.45 -13.68
N ALA A 680 30.41 20.75 -12.47
CA ALA A 680 31.81 20.58 -12.09
C ALA A 680 32.23 19.09 -12.20
N ASP A 681 33.45 18.85 -12.67
CA ASP A 681 34.03 17.51 -12.87
C ASP A 681 33.23 16.60 -13.82
N ALA A 682 32.82 17.13 -14.97
CA ALA A 682 31.91 16.49 -15.93
C ALA A 682 32.44 15.22 -16.64
N GLY A 683 33.62 14.74 -16.37
CA GLY A 683 34.17 13.40 -16.68
C GLY A 683 33.99 12.88 -18.13
N SER A 684 33.92 11.55 -18.28
CA SER A 684 33.90 10.84 -19.58
C SER A 684 32.67 11.14 -20.45
N LYS A 685 31.51 11.53 -19.86
CA LYS A 685 30.29 11.84 -20.62
C LYS A 685 30.40 13.16 -21.40
N ALA A 686 31.07 14.16 -20.83
CA ALA A 686 31.33 15.42 -21.55
C ALA A 686 32.29 15.21 -22.74
N ALA A 687 33.37 14.43 -22.55
CA ALA A 687 34.28 14.06 -23.62
C ALA A 687 33.58 13.28 -24.74
N LYS A 688 32.64 12.38 -24.38
CA LYS A 688 31.84 11.62 -25.35
C LYS A 688 30.87 12.55 -26.12
N ALA A 689 30.28 13.55 -25.45
CA ALA A 689 29.43 14.55 -26.09
C ALA A 689 30.20 15.39 -27.13
N GLU A 690 31.39 15.83 -26.77
CA GLU A 690 32.30 16.55 -27.71
C GLU A 690 32.63 15.71 -28.95
N ALA A 691 32.97 14.42 -28.73
CA ALA A 691 33.31 13.50 -29.81
C ALA A 691 32.11 13.22 -30.74
N LEU A 692 30.87 13.30 -30.25
CA LEU A 692 29.65 13.07 -31.01
C LEU A 692 29.04 14.36 -31.56
N GLY A 693 29.61 15.54 -31.24
CA GLY A 693 29.10 16.85 -31.67
C GLY A 693 27.79 17.26 -30.99
N VAL A 694 27.49 16.69 -29.80
CA VAL A 694 26.31 17.02 -29.00
C VAL A 694 26.51 18.36 -28.31
N THR A 695 25.46 19.17 -28.24
CA THR A 695 25.53 20.49 -27.58
C THR A 695 25.72 20.31 -26.07
N ILE A 696 26.80 20.89 -25.53
CA ILE A 696 27.07 20.89 -24.11
C ILE A 696 26.62 22.22 -23.52
N LEU A 697 25.78 22.18 -22.50
CA LEU A 697 25.31 23.33 -21.73
C LEU A 697 25.98 23.35 -20.36
N SER A 698 26.36 24.52 -19.91
CA SER A 698 26.65 24.74 -18.49
C SER A 698 25.36 24.70 -17.66
N GLU A 699 25.47 24.57 -16.34
CA GLU A 699 24.32 24.62 -15.43
C GLU A 699 23.55 25.96 -15.55
N ALA A 700 24.27 27.08 -15.77
CA ALA A 700 23.68 28.41 -15.95
C ALA A 700 22.87 28.51 -17.28
N GLU A 701 23.43 28.03 -18.39
CA GLU A 701 22.72 27.97 -19.67
C GLU A 701 21.51 27.06 -19.64
N TYR A 702 21.58 25.91 -18.89
CA TYR A 702 20.44 25.07 -18.66
C TYR A 702 19.34 25.80 -17.87
N GLN A 703 19.71 26.55 -16.82
CA GLN A 703 18.75 27.35 -16.06
C GLN A 703 18.09 28.43 -16.88
N GLU A 704 18.85 29.12 -17.76
CA GLU A 704 18.27 30.09 -18.69
C GLU A 704 17.27 29.43 -19.66
N LEU A 705 17.58 28.21 -20.13
CA LEU A 705 16.71 27.45 -21.04
C LEU A 705 15.41 27.00 -20.37
N VAL A 706 15.43 26.84 -19.05
CA VAL A 706 14.32 26.34 -18.22
C VAL A 706 13.44 27.48 -17.70
N THR A 707 14.02 28.70 -17.52
CA THR A 707 13.31 29.86 -16.94
C THR A 707 12.81 30.84 -18.00
N GLY A 708 13.31 30.76 -19.24
CA GLY A 708 12.92 31.61 -20.38
C GLY A 708 11.73 31.11 -21.07
#